data_79967828edf718a70663052043089615
#
_entry.id   79967828edf718a70663052043089615
#
_cell.length_a   1.000
_cell.length_b   1.000
_cell.length_c   1.000
_cell.angle_alpha   90.00
_cell.angle_beta   90.00
_cell.angle_gamma   90.00
#
_symmetry.space_group_name_H-M   'P 1'
#
loop_
_entity.id
_entity.type
_entity.pdbx_description
1 polymer ?
#
loop_
_entity_poly.entity_id
_entity_poly.type
_entity_poly.pdbx_seq_one_letter_code
_entity_poly.pdbx_strand_id
1 'polypeptide(L)'
;MKNKIHTPLLAALATLIVLLAAVVLLWLAEVRPQATKGRSEIITDFLRAELIHDGETAEQVFTYDKDLLTIGLEFYLPGKQPSGALEVVLYDADTGAELSRSVGTMDYIVPDQYTTLGLDPAVTGQKGRRYRLTVTPHYTTDAILAVGHSDGVALWKEQMSVSGRAVDGTMAMQITYQRIGGYLTRFFLLVAGFAAVLAAFAVWAVLGKKLALHRLVFVLVLGFGLLYSFVLPPYAAPDEKYHINQSFTLASRWANDLSREEWRMGRVPTTTTFRRVGDEDADLQNENTTVFTWEAFTSQLLTMTEEPFDSHQEYNELQTDQNPLLYLASAAAVFLAYLLHLGFAPALLLGRLANLLLFAALAALAVRAAPFGKRVFMVAALLPMTLHLAASFSRDAPLLGCSFAFTALLLDAAFGPDRGKALSPARLAVLLLCGVVLAPGKLVYLPLAALLLLVPAARLGRHAKAKKCGYLAVCLLLALVLNSGLLTDTLRTGTVQEPAAAAAEPAGSDRAAKGTPTPADWEYEAQINENSLENYVKRLYYYVEDNAAPAKSEVDFWVQALREKDVTPAVLGQSFLFAADKANTYTDAQVFYTEASLVLFGTDVTAGNAEAYLPYFAEGGAVQAYKQLFSLPSCQEQFAGLGVEVGTMDDRIPLDRTALAEQVEAARATRATQSTVDAGDKETYTPGYILRHPAATVLLFVRSVVKNGDHYIRTLVGGSLSYYTVELAWGWVAVLYLLLAYAALPVQGAKQLLTGRARGWCCAAAALCCLLTVAGCLLWTPIRYETLYGLQGRYFLPILPLLLLTCLPRRLATVPDEGAAQDKLTIAIALVQAGVVVNSMLAIIAR
;
A
#
# COMPACT_ATOMS: atom_id res chain seq x y z
N MET A 1 -30.32 10.97 -48.62
CA MET A 1 -30.19 11.09 -47.16
C MET A 1 -30.07 9.76 -46.40
N LYS A 2 -30.59 8.64 -46.84
CA LYS A 2 -30.48 7.34 -46.16
C LYS A 2 -29.04 6.79 -46.04
N ASN A 3 -28.14 7.02 -46.98
CA ASN A 3 -26.76 6.51 -46.89
C ASN A 3 -25.85 7.20 -45.89
N LYS A 4 -26.18 8.40 -45.40
CA LYS A 4 -25.33 9.13 -44.44
C LYS A 4 -25.47 8.66 -42.98
N ILE A 5 -26.55 7.93 -42.67
CA ILE A 5 -26.80 7.46 -41.29
C ILE A 5 -26.06 6.14 -40.99
N HIS A 6 -25.80 5.33 -42.04
CA HIS A 6 -25.19 4.01 -41.84
C HIS A 6 -23.66 4.07 -41.64
N THR A 7 -22.98 5.02 -42.25
CA THR A 7 -21.51 5.10 -42.21
C THR A 7 -20.91 5.25 -40.80
N PRO A 8 -21.42 6.13 -39.93
CA PRO A 8 -20.90 6.23 -38.53
C PRO A 8 -21.15 4.99 -37.71
N LEU A 9 -22.33 4.35 -37.88
CA LEU A 9 -22.67 3.14 -37.19
C LEU A 9 -21.78 1.97 -37.64
N LEU A 10 -21.58 1.83 -38.94
CA LEU A 10 -20.70 0.80 -39.53
C LEU A 10 -19.26 0.97 -39.06
N ALA A 11 -18.74 2.20 -39.03
CA ALA A 11 -17.41 2.48 -38.52
C ALA A 11 -17.27 2.10 -37.04
N ALA A 12 -18.25 2.44 -36.20
CA ALA A 12 -18.29 2.07 -34.79
C ALA A 12 -18.37 0.55 -34.59
N LEU A 13 -19.24 -0.12 -35.35
CA LEU A 13 -19.35 -1.59 -35.31
C LEU A 13 -18.05 -2.26 -35.78
N ALA A 14 -17.42 -1.77 -36.83
CA ALA A 14 -16.13 -2.28 -37.26
C ALA A 14 -15.06 -2.10 -36.18
N THR A 15 -15.01 -0.93 -35.55
CA THR A 15 -14.10 -0.66 -34.41
C THR A 15 -14.38 -1.61 -33.25
N LEU A 16 -15.66 -1.81 -32.92
CA LEU A 16 -16.05 -2.71 -31.84
C LEU A 16 -15.63 -4.15 -32.13
N ILE A 17 -15.88 -4.63 -33.34
CA ILE A 17 -15.50 -6.01 -33.78
C ILE A 17 -13.98 -6.19 -33.66
N VAL A 18 -13.19 -5.22 -34.18
CA VAL A 18 -11.72 -5.30 -34.09
C VAL A 18 -11.24 -5.31 -32.65
N LEU A 19 -11.80 -4.43 -31.80
CA LEU A 19 -11.42 -4.38 -30.39
C LEU A 19 -11.83 -5.65 -29.63
N LEU A 20 -13.03 -6.17 -29.87
CA LEU A 20 -13.47 -7.43 -29.26
C LEU A 20 -12.62 -8.62 -29.71
N ALA A 21 -12.22 -8.66 -30.99
CA ALA A 21 -11.28 -9.68 -31.47
C ALA A 21 -9.93 -9.55 -30.74
N ALA A 22 -9.41 -8.34 -30.58
CA ALA A 22 -8.18 -8.10 -29.79
C ALA A 22 -8.35 -8.54 -28.33
N VAL A 23 -9.49 -8.26 -27.68
CA VAL A 23 -9.80 -8.71 -26.33
C VAL A 23 -9.79 -10.24 -26.23
N VAL A 24 -10.38 -10.94 -27.20
CA VAL A 24 -10.38 -12.42 -27.23
C VAL A 24 -8.96 -12.95 -27.40
N LEU A 25 -8.16 -12.35 -28.29
CA LEU A 25 -6.76 -12.76 -28.47
C LEU A 25 -5.93 -12.57 -27.20
N LEU A 26 -6.08 -11.43 -26.52
CA LEU A 26 -5.40 -11.15 -25.24
C LEU A 26 -5.89 -12.09 -24.13
N TRP A 27 -7.17 -12.43 -24.13
CA TRP A 27 -7.67 -13.41 -23.19
C TRP A 27 -7.04 -14.79 -23.43
N LEU A 28 -6.94 -15.24 -24.68
CA LEU A 28 -6.32 -16.51 -25.02
C LEU A 28 -4.83 -16.55 -24.67
N ALA A 29 -4.10 -15.45 -24.93
CA ALA A 29 -2.66 -15.38 -24.77
C ALA A 29 -2.23 -15.17 -23.31
N GLU A 30 -2.90 -14.27 -22.58
CA GLU A 30 -2.42 -13.78 -21.29
C GLU A 30 -3.31 -14.21 -20.11
N VAL A 31 -4.63 -14.06 -20.23
CA VAL A 31 -5.55 -14.28 -19.11
C VAL A 31 -5.86 -15.74 -18.89
N ARG A 32 -6.14 -16.48 -19.95
CA ARG A 32 -6.48 -17.91 -19.87
C ARG A 32 -5.37 -18.74 -19.20
N PRO A 33 -4.08 -18.60 -19.54
CA PRO A 33 -3.02 -19.32 -18.84
C PRO A 33 -2.96 -19.00 -17.35
N GLN A 34 -3.16 -17.74 -16.97
CA GLN A 34 -3.17 -17.34 -15.56
C GLN A 34 -4.44 -17.81 -14.83
N ALA A 35 -5.57 -17.85 -15.52
CA ALA A 35 -6.82 -18.34 -14.98
C ALA A 35 -6.81 -19.85 -14.69
N THR A 36 -5.90 -20.59 -15.34
CA THR A 36 -5.74 -22.05 -15.15
C THR A 36 -4.60 -22.41 -14.20
N LYS A 37 -3.76 -21.45 -13.78
CA LYS A 37 -2.73 -21.73 -12.77
C LYS A 37 -3.37 -21.96 -11.40
N GLY A 38 -2.90 -23.00 -10.71
CA GLY A 38 -3.18 -23.19 -9.29
C GLY A 38 -2.65 -22.01 -8.47
N ARG A 39 -3.39 -21.60 -7.45
CA ARG A 39 -2.95 -20.65 -6.43
C ARG A 39 -2.89 -21.37 -5.09
N SER A 40 -1.80 -21.17 -4.39
CA SER A 40 -1.68 -21.61 -3.00
C SER A 40 -2.15 -20.50 -2.07
N GLU A 41 -2.94 -20.87 -1.09
CA GLU A 41 -3.26 -19.99 0.05
C GLU A 41 -2.94 -20.73 1.34
N ILE A 42 -2.30 -20.05 2.27
CA ILE A 42 -2.06 -20.56 3.62
C ILE A 42 -3.39 -20.47 4.36
N ILE A 43 -3.86 -21.61 4.83
CA ILE A 43 -5.14 -21.71 5.53
C ILE A 43 -4.92 -21.56 7.03
N THR A 44 -3.79 -22.07 7.51
CA THR A 44 -3.42 -22.04 8.93
C THR A 44 -1.91 -22.00 9.00
N ASP A 45 -1.37 -21.03 9.73
CA ASP A 45 0.07 -20.91 9.94
C ASP A 45 0.58 -21.93 10.95
N PHE A 46 1.85 -22.28 10.81
CA PHE A 46 2.58 -23.12 11.73
C PHE A 46 3.00 -22.27 12.95
N LEU A 47 2.54 -22.66 14.13
CA LEU A 47 2.94 -22.04 15.39
C LEU A 47 3.43 -23.06 16.41
N ARG A 48 2.94 -24.28 16.35
CA ARG A 48 3.33 -25.42 17.21
C ARG A 48 3.43 -26.69 16.39
N ALA A 49 4.06 -27.70 16.95
CA ALA A 49 4.19 -29.01 16.34
C ALA A 49 3.74 -30.11 17.30
N GLU A 50 2.93 -31.03 16.78
CA GLU A 50 2.50 -32.20 17.53
C GLU A 50 3.14 -33.45 16.94
N LEU A 51 3.76 -34.27 17.82
CA LEU A 51 4.45 -35.51 17.44
C LEU A 51 3.45 -36.53 16.88
N ILE A 52 3.84 -37.17 15.78
CA ILE A 52 3.13 -38.31 15.20
C ILE A 52 4.12 -39.48 15.03
N HIS A 53 3.82 -40.60 15.69
CA HIS A 53 4.62 -41.83 15.59
C HIS A 53 4.22 -42.68 14.39
N ASP A 54 5.04 -43.67 14.08
CA ASP A 54 4.77 -44.63 13.02
C ASP A 54 3.38 -45.24 13.13
N GLY A 55 2.57 -45.09 12.08
CA GLY A 55 1.20 -45.57 12.03
C GLY A 55 0.16 -44.75 12.81
N GLU A 56 0.57 -43.70 13.53
CA GLU A 56 -0.38 -42.77 14.15
C GLU A 56 -0.98 -41.85 13.09
N THR A 57 -2.24 -41.49 13.28
CA THR A 57 -2.96 -40.62 12.31
C THR A 57 -3.29 -39.29 12.93
N ALA A 58 -2.78 -38.22 12.33
CA ALA A 58 -3.25 -36.85 12.58
C ALA A 58 -4.49 -36.59 11.71
N GLU A 59 -5.52 -36.01 12.32
CA GLU A 59 -6.79 -35.71 11.64
C GLU A 59 -7.16 -34.24 11.80
N GLN A 60 -7.67 -33.64 10.71
CA GLN A 60 -8.25 -32.31 10.70
C GLN A 60 -9.54 -32.26 9.89
N VAL A 61 -10.62 -31.82 10.50
CA VAL A 61 -11.83 -31.46 9.78
C VAL A 61 -11.81 -29.97 9.46
N PHE A 62 -12.18 -29.63 8.23
CA PHE A 62 -12.22 -28.24 7.78
C PHE A 62 -13.26 -28.04 6.71
N THR A 63 -13.72 -26.79 6.55
CA THR A 63 -14.67 -26.40 5.47
C THR A 63 -13.91 -25.61 4.42
N TYR A 64 -14.10 -25.94 3.14
CA TYR A 64 -13.48 -25.24 2.03
C TYR A 64 -14.37 -25.23 0.79
N ASP A 65 -14.51 -24.07 0.17
CA ASP A 65 -15.49 -23.86 -0.90
C ASP A 65 -14.92 -23.97 -2.32
N LYS A 66 -13.57 -23.89 -2.45
CA LYS A 66 -12.87 -23.90 -3.74
C LYS A 66 -12.39 -25.32 -4.08
N ASP A 67 -11.99 -25.52 -5.34
CA ASP A 67 -11.37 -26.77 -5.78
C ASP A 67 -10.06 -27.03 -5.01
N LEU A 68 -9.80 -28.29 -4.71
CA LEU A 68 -8.61 -28.75 -4.01
C LEU A 68 -7.73 -29.49 -5.00
N LEU A 69 -6.58 -28.92 -5.35
CA LEU A 69 -5.59 -29.53 -6.26
C LEU A 69 -4.46 -30.19 -5.49
N THR A 70 -3.92 -29.47 -4.49
CA THR A 70 -2.88 -29.99 -3.61
C THR A 70 -3.13 -29.51 -2.18
N ILE A 71 -2.63 -30.26 -1.23
CA ILE A 71 -2.57 -29.86 0.17
C ILE A 71 -1.09 -29.82 0.56
N GLY A 72 -0.63 -28.70 1.05
CA GLY A 72 0.67 -28.50 1.66
C GLY A 72 0.52 -28.63 3.16
N LEU A 73 1.36 -29.41 3.79
CA LEU A 73 1.46 -29.58 5.23
C LEU A 73 2.85 -29.19 5.69
N GLU A 74 2.93 -28.54 6.82
CA GLU A 74 4.20 -28.19 7.40
C GLU A 74 4.55 -29.20 8.48
N PHE A 75 5.78 -29.71 8.41
CA PHE A 75 6.29 -30.72 9.32
C PHE A 75 7.53 -30.23 10.01
N TYR A 76 7.63 -30.56 11.27
CA TYR A 76 8.82 -30.36 12.06
C TYR A 76 9.58 -31.69 12.21
N LEU A 77 10.86 -31.66 11.89
CA LEU A 77 11.75 -32.81 11.96
C LEU A 77 12.80 -32.56 13.03
N PRO A 78 12.56 -32.96 14.26
CA PRO A 78 13.49 -32.73 15.36
C PRO A 78 14.76 -33.60 15.32
N GLY A 79 14.98 -34.46 14.35
CA GLY A 79 16.12 -35.38 14.24
C GLY A 79 16.48 -35.67 12.79
N LYS A 80 16.94 -36.90 12.57
CA LYS A 80 17.25 -37.43 11.23
C LYS A 80 16.00 -37.37 10.37
N GLN A 81 16.19 -37.04 9.10
CA GLN A 81 15.14 -37.15 8.11
C GLN A 81 14.55 -38.57 8.11
N PRO A 82 13.27 -38.76 8.39
CA PRO A 82 12.68 -40.08 8.33
C PRO A 82 12.67 -40.60 6.90
N SER A 83 13.05 -41.83 6.70
CA SER A 83 12.80 -42.50 5.44
C SER A 83 11.59 -43.41 5.60
N GLY A 84 10.64 -43.26 4.67
CA GLY A 84 9.38 -44.00 4.74
C GLY A 84 8.33 -43.36 3.85
N ALA A 85 7.08 -43.67 4.10
CA ALA A 85 5.94 -43.15 3.35
C ALA A 85 5.08 -42.26 4.23
N LEU A 86 4.58 -41.16 3.64
CA LEU A 86 3.56 -40.31 4.22
C LEU A 86 2.27 -40.51 3.45
N GLU A 87 1.27 -41.09 4.10
CA GLU A 87 -0.05 -41.26 3.53
C GLU A 87 -0.96 -40.12 3.94
N VAL A 88 -1.55 -39.43 2.95
CA VAL A 88 -2.51 -38.35 3.16
C VAL A 88 -3.81 -38.70 2.43
N VAL A 89 -4.92 -38.78 3.18
CA VAL A 89 -6.21 -39.12 2.62
C VAL A 89 -7.22 -38.02 2.94
N LEU A 90 -7.96 -37.61 1.93
CA LEU A 90 -9.03 -36.65 2.06
C LEU A 90 -10.38 -37.36 1.95
N TYR A 91 -11.20 -37.18 2.95
CA TYR A 91 -12.56 -37.71 3.00
C TYR A 91 -13.60 -36.61 2.96
N ASP A 92 -14.77 -36.93 2.48
CA ASP A 92 -15.97 -36.14 2.75
C ASP A 92 -16.34 -36.37 4.22
N ALA A 93 -16.35 -35.33 5.03
CA ALA A 93 -16.55 -35.46 6.47
C ALA A 93 -17.97 -35.90 6.84
N ASP A 94 -18.96 -35.60 6.01
CA ASP A 94 -20.37 -35.87 6.29
C ASP A 94 -20.78 -37.28 5.84
N THR A 95 -20.20 -37.78 4.75
CA THR A 95 -20.51 -39.11 4.19
C THR A 95 -19.47 -40.17 4.57
N GLY A 96 -18.26 -39.76 4.96
CA GLY A 96 -17.12 -40.65 5.20
C GLY A 96 -16.51 -41.24 3.91
N ALA A 97 -16.97 -40.80 2.74
CA ALA A 97 -16.44 -41.26 1.47
C ALA A 97 -15.03 -40.76 1.23
N GLU A 98 -14.10 -41.61 0.80
CA GLU A 98 -12.76 -41.23 0.37
C GLU A 98 -12.87 -40.44 -0.94
N LEU A 99 -12.28 -39.25 -0.97
CA LEU A 99 -12.30 -38.35 -2.12
C LEU A 99 -10.99 -38.37 -2.89
N SER A 100 -9.87 -38.47 -2.16
CA SER A 100 -8.54 -38.51 -2.73
C SER A 100 -7.55 -39.13 -1.77
N ARG A 101 -6.53 -39.80 -2.31
CA ARG A 101 -5.46 -40.43 -1.54
C ARG A 101 -4.10 -40.08 -2.19
N SER A 102 -3.18 -39.62 -1.40
CA SER A 102 -1.81 -39.37 -1.82
C SER A 102 -0.83 -40.11 -0.91
N VAL A 103 0.15 -40.75 -1.51
CA VAL A 103 1.24 -41.40 -0.77
C VAL A 103 2.53 -40.81 -1.28
N GLY A 104 3.21 -40.05 -0.43
CA GLY A 104 4.50 -39.45 -0.71
C GLY A 104 5.63 -40.15 0.04
N THR A 105 6.87 -39.96 -0.39
CA THR A 105 8.03 -40.37 0.39
C THR A 105 8.42 -39.25 1.36
N MET A 106 8.84 -39.62 2.55
CA MET A 106 9.24 -38.64 3.58
C MET A 106 10.52 -37.88 3.22
N ASP A 107 11.30 -38.40 2.27
CA ASP A 107 12.52 -37.74 1.78
C ASP A 107 12.28 -36.34 1.17
N TYR A 108 11.03 -36.02 0.81
CA TYR A 108 10.62 -34.73 0.28
C TYR A 108 10.14 -33.73 1.35
N ILE A 109 10.09 -34.15 2.61
CA ILE A 109 9.76 -33.23 3.70
C ILE A 109 10.93 -32.27 3.91
N VAL A 110 10.70 -31.01 3.73
CA VAL A 110 11.67 -29.94 4.00
C VAL A 110 11.20 -29.20 5.26
N PRO A 111 12.00 -29.17 6.32
CA PRO A 111 11.66 -28.43 7.54
C PRO A 111 11.38 -26.95 7.21
N ASP A 112 10.47 -26.35 7.94
CA ASP A 112 10.07 -24.93 7.81
C ASP A 112 9.49 -24.56 6.43
N GLN A 113 8.99 -25.56 5.69
CA GLN A 113 8.31 -25.36 4.41
C GLN A 113 7.08 -26.26 4.28
N TYR A 114 6.06 -25.77 3.60
CA TYR A 114 4.91 -26.58 3.27
C TYR A 114 5.29 -27.71 2.30
N THR A 115 5.28 -28.93 2.75
CA THR A 115 5.43 -30.12 1.91
C THR A 115 4.14 -30.33 1.13
N THR A 116 4.17 -30.09 -0.18
CA THR A 116 2.99 -30.11 -1.03
C THR A 116 2.72 -31.50 -1.57
N LEU A 117 1.53 -32.02 -1.30
CA LEU A 117 1.04 -33.29 -1.76
C LEU A 117 -0.08 -33.10 -2.79
N GLY A 118 0.09 -33.68 -3.97
CA GLY A 118 -0.94 -33.64 -5.02
C GLY A 118 -2.14 -34.52 -4.64
N LEU A 119 -3.34 -34.01 -4.86
CA LEU A 119 -4.55 -34.80 -4.71
C LEU A 119 -4.90 -35.50 -6.04
N ASP A 120 -5.01 -36.82 -6.02
CA ASP A 120 -5.40 -37.63 -7.19
C ASP A 120 -6.59 -38.54 -6.81
N PRO A 121 -7.77 -38.27 -7.36
CA PRO A 121 -8.14 -37.13 -8.20
C PRO A 121 -8.20 -35.80 -7.45
N ALA A 122 -8.04 -34.71 -8.17
CA ALA A 122 -8.33 -33.36 -7.64
C ALA A 122 -9.83 -33.27 -7.26
N VAL A 123 -10.10 -32.58 -6.16
CA VAL A 123 -11.47 -32.55 -5.61
C VAL A 123 -12.14 -31.24 -5.99
N THR A 124 -13.32 -31.36 -6.63
CA THR A 124 -14.13 -30.19 -6.99
C THR A 124 -14.78 -29.58 -5.73
N GLY A 125 -14.56 -28.27 -5.54
CA GLY A 125 -15.10 -27.51 -4.43
C GLY A 125 -16.61 -27.39 -4.47
N GLN A 126 -17.24 -27.43 -3.33
CA GLN A 126 -18.66 -27.18 -3.14
C GLN A 126 -18.84 -26.28 -1.93
N LYS A 127 -19.73 -25.30 -2.05
CA LYS A 127 -19.96 -24.34 -0.96
C LYS A 127 -20.43 -25.01 0.30
N GLY A 128 -19.74 -24.78 1.41
CA GLY A 128 -20.06 -25.33 2.72
C GLY A 128 -19.69 -26.80 2.89
N ARG A 129 -18.98 -27.42 1.95
CA ARG A 129 -18.56 -28.82 2.07
C ARG A 129 -17.51 -28.97 3.14
N ARG A 130 -17.70 -29.99 3.98
CA ARG A 130 -16.77 -30.35 5.06
C ARG A 130 -15.87 -31.48 4.60
N TYR A 131 -14.59 -31.32 4.84
CA TYR A 131 -13.56 -32.31 4.51
C TYR A 131 -12.90 -32.80 5.79
N ARG A 132 -12.49 -34.05 5.81
CA ARG A 132 -11.66 -34.67 6.85
C ARG A 132 -10.36 -35.11 6.20
N LEU A 133 -9.26 -34.44 6.59
CA LEU A 133 -7.91 -34.78 6.19
C LEU A 133 -7.32 -35.74 7.23
N THR A 134 -6.70 -36.81 6.78
CA THR A 134 -5.90 -37.70 7.62
C THR A 134 -4.46 -37.77 7.10
N VAL A 135 -3.50 -37.74 8.02
CA VAL A 135 -2.07 -37.81 7.74
C VAL A 135 -1.48 -38.90 8.58
N THR A 136 -0.97 -39.96 7.94
CA THR A 136 -0.42 -41.15 8.60
C THR A 136 1.00 -41.40 8.09
N PRO A 137 2.04 -41.21 8.93
CA PRO A 137 3.39 -41.55 8.58
C PRO A 137 3.65 -43.05 8.75
N HIS A 138 4.48 -43.59 7.87
CA HIS A 138 5.01 -44.95 7.95
C HIS A 138 6.52 -44.91 7.85
N TYR A 139 7.22 -44.95 9.00
CA TYR A 139 8.67 -44.77 9.07
C TYR A 139 9.33 -45.70 10.09
N THR A 140 10.63 -45.86 10.02
CA THR A 140 11.38 -46.66 10.97
C THR A 140 11.61 -45.94 12.31
N THR A 141 11.78 -46.69 13.38
CA THR A 141 11.76 -46.28 14.81
C THR A 141 12.75 -45.20 15.25
N ASP A 142 13.73 -44.83 14.43
CA ASP A 142 14.77 -43.89 14.81
C ASP A 142 14.51 -42.44 14.34
N ALA A 143 13.35 -42.18 13.81
CA ALA A 143 12.97 -40.84 13.33
C ALA A 143 11.81 -40.28 14.15
N ILE A 144 11.79 -38.96 14.26
CA ILE A 144 10.73 -38.21 14.92
C ILE A 144 10.11 -37.28 13.89
N LEU A 145 8.80 -37.37 13.69
CA LEU A 145 8.02 -36.47 12.84
C LEU A 145 6.98 -35.75 13.68
N ALA A 146 6.86 -34.49 13.49
CA ALA A 146 5.76 -33.71 14.08
C ALA A 146 5.02 -32.95 12.99
N VAL A 147 3.69 -32.89 13.08
CA VAL A 147 2.87 -32.08 12.19
C VAL A 147 2.62 -30.71 12.80
N GLY A 148 2.80 -29.65 11.98
CA GLY A 148 2.58 -28.28 12.39
C GLY A 148 1.09 -27.97 12.59
N HIS A 149 0.79 -27.12 13.58
CA HIS A 149 -0.55 -26.63 13.84
C HIS A 149 -0.52 -25.21 14.42
N SER A 150 -1.68 -24.51 14.36
CA SER A 150 -1.86 -23.20 14.97
C SER A 150 -1.92 -23.29 16.50
N ASP A 151 -1.81 -22.14 17.16
CA ASP A 151 -2.14 -22.00 18.57
C ASP A 151 -3.66 -21.74 18.71
N GLY A 152 -4.37 -22.71 19.23
CA GLY A 152 -5.83 -22.67 19.34
C GLY A 152 -6.58 -22.99 18.03
N VAL A 153 -7.88 -23.15 18.15
CA VAL A 153 -8.76 -23.55 17.04
C VAL A 153 -9.18 -22.33 16.23
N ALA A 154 -8.96 -22.35 14.91
CA ALA A 154 -9.45 -21.30 14.03
C ALA A 154 -11.00 -21.27 14.01
N LEU A 155 -11.59 -20.08 13.95
CA LEU A 155 -13.02 -19.80 14.09
C LEU A 155 -13.97 -20.69 13.27
N TRP A 156 -13.53 -21.15 12.10
CA TRP A 156 -14.37 -21.93 11.16
C TRP A 156 -13.84 -23.36 10.91
N LYS A 157 -12.92 -23.83 11.74
CA LYS A 157 -12.29 -25.15 11.65
C LYS A 157 -12.48 -25.91 12.97
N GLU A 158 -12.55 -27.19 12.85
CA GLU A 158 -12.58 -28.07 14.00
C GLU A 158 -11.16 -28.28 14.55
N GLN A 159 -11.08 -28.66 15.82
CA GLN A 159 -9.84 -28.98 16.50
C GLN A 159 -9.15 -30.18 15.84
N MET A 160 -7.83 -30.12 15.74
CA MET A 160 -7.00 -31.23 15.26
C MET A 160 -7.02 -32.39 16.27
N SER A 161 -6.82 -33.63 15.81
CA SER A 161 -6.59 -34.77 16.70
C SER A 161 -5.44 -35.63 16.18
N VAL A 162 -4.76 -36.32 17.10
CA VAL A 162 -3.77 -37.36 16.78
C VAL A 162 -4.20 -38.65 17.44
N SER A 163 -4.49 -39.65 16.62
CA SER A 163 -4.99 -40.97 17.07
C SER A 163 -6.18 -40.85 18.04
N GLY A 164 -7.08 -39.90 17.78
CA GLY A 164 -8.26 -39.63 18.60
C GLY A 164 -8.01 -38.75 19.84
N ARG A 165 -6.78 -38.37 20.12
CA ARG A 165 -6.43 -37.42 21.18
C ARG A 165 -6.57 -36.00 20.59
N ALA A 166 -7.42 -35.18 21.16
CA ALA A 166 -7.60 -33.80 20.73
C ALA A 166 -6.31 -32.96 20.99
N VAL A 167 -5.93 -32.16 20.02
CA VAL A 167 -4.80 -31.22 20.07
C VAL A 167 -5.38 -29.83 20.03
N ASP A 168 -4.92 -28.94 20.90
CA ASP A 168 -5.39 -27.57 20.94
C ASP A 168 -4.75 -26.76 19.79
N GLY A 169 -5.39 -26.83 18.64
CA GLY A 169 -4.91 -26.18 17.43
C GLY A 169 -5.63 -26.67 16.17
N THR A 170 -5.30 -26.05 15.06
CA THR A 170 -5.72 -26.45 13.71
C THR A 170 -4.47 -26.75 12.90
N MET A 171 -4.45 -27.87 12.18
CA MET A 171 -3.29 -28.31 11.37
C MET A 171 -2.81 -27.22 10.43
N ALA A 172 -1.51 -26.97 10.39
CA ALA A 172 -0.90 -26.02 9.49
C ALA A 172 -1.04 -26.48 8.04
N MET A 173 -1.88 -25.78 7.30
CA MET A 173 -2.25 -26.20 5.95
C MET A 173 -2.12 -25.07 4.94
N GLN A 174 -1.56 -25.41 3.80
CA GLN A 174 -1.62 -24.62 2.58
C GLN A 174 -2.44 -25.37 1.55
N ILE A 175 -3.43 -24.74 0.96
CA ILE A 175 -4.26 -25.37 -0.07
C ILE A 175 -3.95 -24.71 -1.42
N THR A 176 -3.63 -25.53 -2.43
CA THR A 176 -3.60 -25.07 -3.81
C THR A 176 -4.94 -25.38 -4.46
N TYR A 177 -5.61 -24.35 -4.90
CA TYR A 177 -6.86 -24.44 -5.62
C TYR A 177 -6.69 -23.96 -7.07
N GLN A 178 -7.52 -24.44 -7.95
CA GLN A 178 -7.58 -23.87 -9.28
C GLN A 178 -8.09 -22.42 -9.14
N ARG A 179 -7.31 -21.46 -9.61
CA ARG A 179 -7.78 -20.08 -9.66
C ARG A 179 -9.12 -20.10 -10.36
N ILE A 180 -10.13 -19.48 -9.76
CA ILE A 180 -11.50 -19.52 -10.32
C ILE A 180 -11.47 -18.86 -11.69
N GLY A 181 -11.16 -19.65 -12.71
CA GLY A 181 -11.00 -19.21 -14.10
C GLY A 181 -12.25 -18.53 -14.63
N GLY A 182 -13.40 -18.88 -14.09
CA GLY A 182 -14.67 -18.28 -14.43
C GLY A 182 -14.83 -16.84 -14.01
N TYR A 183 -14.39 -16.44 -12.80
CA TYR A 183 -14.53 -15.05 -12.35
C TYR A 183 -13.56 -14.13 -13.07
N LEU A 184 -12.27 -14.45 -13.07
CA LEU A 184 -11.24 -13.64 -13.72
C LEU A 184 -11.54 -13.45 -15.21
N THR A 185 -11.93 -14.53 -15.89
CA THR A 185 -12.35 -14.48 -17.28
C THR A 185 -13.55 -13.55 -17.48
N ARG A 186 -14.60 -13.71 -16.69
CA ARG A 186 -15.80 -12.86 -16.78
C ARG A 186 -15.48 -11.40 -16.48
N PHE A 187 -14.72 -11.15 -15.42
CA PHE A 187 -14.32 -9.79 -15.04
C PHE A 187 -13.47 -9.13 -16.12
N PHE A 188 -12.48 -9.83 -16.67
CA PHE A 188 -11.66 -9.33 -17.78
C PHE A 188 -12.51 -9.01 -19.01
N LEU A 189 -13.38 -9.93 -19.44
CA LEU A 189 -14.21 -9.73 -20.61
C LEU A 189 -15.21 -8.57 -20.44
N LEU A 190 -15.77 -8.40 -19.23
CA LEU A 190 -16.66 -7.29 -18.92
C LEU A 190 -15.92 -5.94 -18.98
N VAL A 191 -14.76 -5.83 -18.31
CA VAL A 191 -13.98 -4.58 -18.28
C VAL A 191 -13.46 -4.23 -19.67
N ALA A 192 -12.82 -5.18 -20.34
CA ALA A 192 -12.25 -4.97 -21.67
C ALA A 192 -13.35 -4.76 -22.73
N GLY A 193 -14.45 -5.49 -22.63
CA GLY A 193 -15.64 -5.31 -23.47
C GLY A 193 -16.26 -3.92 -23.27
N PHE A 194 -16.40 -3.45 -22.04
CA PHE A 194 -16.92 -2.10 -21.77
C PHE A 194 -15.99 -1.01 -22.27
N ALA A 195 -14.66 -1.19 -22.12
CA ALA A 195 -13.67 -0.28 -22.70
C ALA A 195 -13.77 -0.22 -24.24
N ALA A 196 -13.95 -1.37 -24.90
CA ALA A 196 -14.17 -1.44 -26.34
C ALA A 196 -15.47 -0.74 -26.77
N VAL A 197 -16.55 -0.90 -26.03
CA VAL A 197 -17.84 -0.21 -26.25
C VAL A 197 -17.68 1.29 -26.11
N LEU A 198 -16.95 1.78 -25.09
CA LEU A 198 -16.72 3.23 -24.92
C LEU A 198 -15.90 3.81 -26.09
N ALA A 199 -14.89 3.09 -26.55
CA ALA A 199 -14.10 3.51 -27.71
C ALA A 199 -14.94 3.53 -29.00
N ALA A 200 -15.75 2.49 -29.25
CA ALA A 200 -16.66 2.42 -30.39
C ALA A 200 -17.76 3.51 -30.31
N PHE A 201 -18.27 3.78 -29.08
CA PHE A 201 -19.20 4.89 -28.83
C PHE A 201 -18.57 6.24 -29.19
N ALA A 202 -17.28 6.46 -28.84
CA ALA A 202 -16.59 7.70 -29.22
C ALA A 202 -16.52 7.84 -30.75
N VAL A 203 -16.20 6.76 -31.48
CA VAL A 203 -16.20 6.74 -32.95
C VAL A 203 -17.59 7.09 -33.51
N TRP A 204 -18.63 6.44 -32.99
CA TRP A 204 -20.01 6.71 -33.41
C TRP A 204 -20.45 8.15 -33.14
N ALA A 205 -20.15 8.66 -31.93
CA ALA A 205 -20.56 9.99 -31.51
C ALA A 205 -19.87 11.09 -32.31
N VAL A 206 -18.59 10.91 -32.61
CA VAL A 206 -17.77 11.83 -33.40
C VAL A 206 -18.20 11.83 -34.85
N LEU A 207 -18.18 10.68 -35.54
CA LEU A 207 -18.49 10.57 -36.96
C LEU A 207 -19.96 10.91 -37.24
N GLY A 208 -20.85 10.55 -36.34
CA GLY A 208 -22.27 10.87 -36.42
C GLY A 208 -22.62 12.31 -36.00
N LYS A 209 -21.66 13.06 -35.41
CA LYS A 209 -21.86 14.39 -34.83
C LYS A 209 -23.06 14.42 -33.86
N LYS A 210 -23.21 13.35 -33.08
CA LYS A 210 -24.39 13.13 -32.25
C LYS A 210 -24.36 13.92 -30.95
N LEU A 211 -23.16 14.22 -30.44
CA LEU A 211 -22.95 14.89 -29.16
C LEU A 211 -22.01 16.09 -29.30
N ALA A 212 -22.32 17.14 -28.55
CA ALA A 212 -21.38 18.24 -28.38
C ALA A 212 -20.14 17.75 -27.58
N LEU A 213 -18.94 18.25 -27.91
CA LEU A 213 -17.68 17.79 -27.33
C LEU A 213 -17.69 17.69 -25.80
N HIS A 214 -18.19 18.70 -25.09
CA HIS A 214 -18.25 18.72 -23.64
C HIS A 214 -19.11 17.59 -23.06
N ARG A 215 -20.21 17.19 -23.72
CA ARG A 215 -21.03 16.05 -23.31
C ARG A 215 -20.31 14.74 -23.57
N LEU A 216 -19.63 14.66 -24.70
CA LEU A 216 -18.82 13.48 -25.02
C LEU A 216 -17.66 13.30 -24.03
N VAL A 217 -16.96 14.40 -23.68
CA VAL A 217 -15.91 14.36 -22.64
C VAL A 217 -16.46 13.92 -21.28
N PHE A 218 -17.64 14.41 -20.88
CA PHE A 218 -18.29 13.97 -19.66
C PHE A 218 -18.52 12.45 -19.64
N VAL A 219 -19.08 11.91 -20.73
CA VAL A 219 -19.36 10.47 -20.85
C VAL A 219 -18.07 9.64 -20.86
N LEU A 220 -17.06 10.08 -21.61
CA LEU A 220 -15.79 9.33 -21.70
C LEU A 220 -15.00 9.37 -20.37
N VAL A 221 -14.92 10.54 -19.71
CA VAL A 221 -14.28 10.67 -18.41
C VAL A 221 -14.98 9.81 -17.37
N LEU A 222 -16.32 9.86 -17.33
CA LEU A 222 -17.09 9.05 -16.40
C LEU A 222 -16.96 7.56 -16.69
N GLY A 223 -17.07 7.16 -17.97
CA GLY A 223 -17.02 5.76 -18.37
C GLY A 223 -15.63 5.13 -18.15
N PHE A 224 -14.56 5.77 -18.63
CA PHE A 224 -13.22 5.26 -18.38
C PHE A 224 -12.81 5.38 -16.91
N GLY A 225 -13.17 6.47 -16.23
CA GLY A 225 -12.92 6.63 -14.81
C GLY A 225 -13.61 5.54 -13.97
N LEU A 226 -14.84 5.15 -14.35
CA LEU A 226 -15.53 4.01 -13.74
C LEU A 226 -14.72 2.72 -13.90
N LEU A 227 -14.17 2.46 -15.08
CA LEU A 227 -13.29 1.29 -15.30
C LEU A 227 -12.05 1.36 -14.40
N TYR A 228 -11.42 2.53 -14.25
CA TYR A 228 -10.29 2.70 -13.33
C TYR A 228 -10.68 2.44 -11.87
N SER A 229 -11.90 2.83 -11.45
CA SER A 229 -12.39 2.58 -10.09
C SER A 229 -12.50 1.08 -9.75
N PHE A 230 -12.70 0.22 -10.76
CA PHE A 230 -12.79 -1.23 -10.58
C PHE A 230 -11.47 -1.95 -10.86
N VAL A 231 -10.71 -1.51 -11.86
CA VAL A 231 -9.45 -2.16 -12.26
C VAL A 231 -8.35 -1.90 -11.26
N LEU A 232 -8.22 -0.64 -10.81
CA LEU A 232 -7.18 -0.28 -9.85
C LEU A 232 -7.67 -0.54 -8.42
N PRO A 233 -6.91 -1.32 -7.63
CA PRO A 233 -7.32 -1.68 -6.28
C PRO A 233 -7.49 -0.44 -5.38
N PRO A 234 -8.22 -0.56 -4.28
CA PRO A 234 -8.18 0.41 -3.21
C PRO A 234 -6.74 0.67 -2.75
N TYR A 235 -6.48 1.89 -2.32
CA TYR A 235 -5.13 2.36 -1.93
C TYR A 235 -4.11 2.45 -3.07
N ALA A 236 -4.51 2.19 -4.31
CA ALA A 236 -3.63 2.24 -5.48
C ALA A 236 -3.21 3.65 -5.89
N ALA A 237 -4.01 4.67 -5.60
CA ALA A 237 -3.60 6.05 -5.87
C ALA A 237 -2.58 6.53 -4.82
N PRO A 238 -1.64 7.40 -5.23
CA PRO A 238 -0.67 7.94 -4.29
C PRO A 238 -1.36 8.63 -3.10
N ASP A 239 -0.94 8.27 -1.89
CA ASP A 239 -1.45 8.76 -0.61
C ASP A 239 -2.96 8.47 -0.38
N GLU A 240 -3.56 7.51 -1.12
CA GLU A 240 -5.01 7.27 -1.08
C GLU A 240 -5.48 6.83 0.31
N LYS A 241 -4.69 6.01 1.04
CA LYS A 241 -4.99 5.62 2.43
C LYS A 241 -5.25 6.85 3.29
N TYR A 242 -4.34 7.80 3.23
CA TYR A 242 -4.45 9.07 3.94
C TYR A 242 -5.69 9.88 3.52
N HIS A 243 -5.98 9.93 2.22
CA HIS A 243 -7.14 10.65 1.68
C HIS A 243 -8.49 9.99 2.03
N ILE A 244 -8.52 8.66 2.12
CA ILE A 244 -9.67 7.90 2.63
C ILE A 244 -9.92 8.32 4.08
N ASN A 245 -8.89 8.27 4.93
CA ASN A 245 -8.98 8.65 6.33
C ASN A 245 -9.57 10.05 6.51
N GLN A 246 -9.09 11.03 5.76
CA GLN A 246 -9.59 12.40 5.83
C GLN A 246 -11.07 12.52 5.42
N SER A 247 -11.49 11.78 4.40
CA SER A 247 -12.89 11.79 3.94
C SER A 247 -13.81 11.10 4.95
N PHE A 248 -13.42 9.98 5.52
CA PHE A 248 -14.17 9.26 6.54
C PHE A 248 -14.27 10.07 7.83
N THR A 249 -13.15 10.68 8.26
CA THR A 249 -13.14 11.59 9.41
C THR A 249 -14.11 12.75 9.23
N LEU A 250 -14.12 13.39 8.06
CA LEU A 250 -15.02 14.50 7.79
C LEU A 250 -16.48 14.05 7.78
N ALA A 251 -16.77 12.89 7.19
CA ALA A 251 -18.10 12.29 7.18
C ALA A 251 -18.56 11.93 8.59
N SER A 252 -17.70 11.34 9.41
CA SER A 252 -17.97 11.00 10.80
C SER A 252 -18.31 12.25 11.62
N ARG A 253 -17.57 13.34 11.42
CA ARG A 253 -17.87 14.63 12.04
C ARG A 253 -19.26 15.14 11.70
N TRP A 254 -19.75 14.92 10.49
CA TRP A 254 -21.09 15.31 10.07
C TRP A 254 -22.18 14.41 10.66
N ALA A 255 -21.88 13.14 10.89
CA ALA A 255 -22.81 12.17 11.45
C ALA A 255 -23.15 12.43 12.92
N ASN A 256 -22.29 13.07 13.69
CA ASN A 256 -22.43 13.36 15.12
C ASN A 256 -22.88 12.17 15.99
N ASP A 257 -22.48 10.94 15.58
CA ASP A 257 -22.98 9.69 16.16
C ASP A 257 -21.91 8.94 16.99
N LEU A 258 -20.75 9.52 17.14
CA LEU A 258 -19.64 8.90 17.83
C LEU A 258 -19.47 9.48 19.24
N SER A 259 -19.00 8.67 20.18
CA SER A 259 -18.53 9.22 21.47
C SER A 259 -17.48 10.31 21.19
N ARG A 260 -17.33 11.28 22.08
CA ARG A 260 -16.38 12.39 21.84
C ARG A 260 -14.95 11.94 21.58
N GLU A 261 -14.56 10.77 22.06
CA GLU A 261 -13.23 10.20 21.82
C GLU A 261 -13.13 9.53 20.46
N GLU A 262 -14.13 8.76 20.04
CA GLU A 262 -14.22 8.15 18.72
C GLU A 262 -14.30 9.21 17.61
N TRP A 263 -14.92 10.37 17.89
CA TRP A 263 -14.96 11.54 17.01
C TRP A 263 -13.62 12.17 16.76
N ARG A 264 -12.79 12.27 17.79
CA ARG A 264 -11.44 12.85 17.64
C ARG A 264 -10.54 11.98 16.79
N MET A 265 -10.78 10.70 16.78
CA MET A 265 -9.93 9.72 16.12
C MET A 265 -10.44 9.29 14.74
N GLY A 266 -11.69 9.59 14.40
CA GLY A 266 -12.33 9.21 13.13
C GLY A 266 -12.33 7.69 12.91
N ARG A 267 -13.48 7.07 12.70
CA ARG A 267 -13.52 5.66 12.32
C ARG A 267 -12.92 5.50 10.94
N VAL A 268 -11.68 5.08 10.91
CA VAL A 268 -11.01 4.66 9.68
C VAL A 268 -11.14 3.16 9.62
N PRO A 269 -11.77 2.61 8.56
CA PRO A 269 -11.73 1.18 8.34
C PRO A 269 -10.27 0.75 8.28
N THR A 270 -9.91 -0.22 9.08
CA THR A 270 -8.57 -0.76 9.07
C THR A 270 -8.22 -1.28 7.68
N THR A 271 -6.97 -1.19 7.31
CA THR A 271 -6.41 -1.68 6.05
C THR A 271 -6.56 -3.19 5.85
N THR A 272 -7.21 -3.86 6.77
CA THR A 272 -7.43 -5.30 6.83
C THR A 272 -8.15 -5.90 5.63
N THR A 273 -8.86 -5.09 4.84
CA THR A 273 -9.67 -5.64 3.76
C THR A 273 -8.92 -5.75 2.43
N PHE A 274 -7.88 -4.93 2.18
CA PHE A 274 -7.22 -4.91 0.86
C PHE A 274 -5.74 -4.55 0.94
N ARG A 275 -4.89 -5.53 0.65
CA ARG A 275 -3.45 -5.33 0.49
C ARG A 275 -3.18 -4.63 -0.84
N ARG A 276 -2.22 -3.70 -0.89
CA ARG A 276 -1.74 -3.13 -2.16
C ARG A 276 -1.10 -4.21 -3.01
N VAL A 277 -1.38 -4.18 -4.30
CA VAL A 277 -0.60 -4.96 -5.27
C VAL A 277 0.83 -4.42 -5.28
N GLY A 278 1.81 -5.26 -4.96
CA GLY A 278 3.24 -4.90 -4.91
C GLY A 278 3.74 -4.36 -3.57
N ASP A 279 2.94 -4.40 -2.52
CA ASP A 279 3.38 -4.11 -1.16
C ASP A 279 3.87 -5.43 -0.53
N GLU A 280 5.11 -5.82 -0.87
CA GLU A 280 5.74 -7.03 -0.33
C GLU A 280 6.18 -6.85 1.13
N ASP A 281 6.41 -5.59 1.55
CA ASP A 281 6.81 -5.21 2.90
C ASP A 281 5.64 -4.83 3.82
N ALA A 282 4.40 -4.88 3.35
CA ALA A 282 3.26 -4.64 4.21
C ALA A 282 3.14 -5.80 5.19
N ASP A 283 3.57 -5.54 6.40
CA ASP A 283 3.57 -6.40 7.58
C ASP A 283 2.75 -7.68 7.42
N LEU A 284 3.46 -8.78 7.17
CA LEU A 284 2.93 -10.14 7.31
C LEU A 284 2.43 -10.40 8.74
N GLN A 285 2.75 -9.51 9.67
CA GLN A 285 2.36 -9.56 11.08
C GLN A 285 0.91 -9.14 11.36
N ASN A 286 0.18 -8.61 10.38
CA ASN A 286 -1.25 -8.38 10.56
C ASN A 286 -2.01 -9.57 9.99
N GLU A 287 -2.37 -10.49 10.84
CA GLU A 287 -3.12 -11.74 10.56
C GLU A 287 -4.42 -11.54 9.77
N ASN A 288 -4.84 -10.31 9.56
CA ASN A 288 -6.08 -9.92 8.93
C ASN A 288 -5.91 -9.25 7.55
N THR A 289 -4.72 -9.23 6.95
CA THR A 289 -4.53 -8.65 5.61
C THR A 289 -4.92 -9.63 4.51
N THR A 290 -6.15 -9.54 4.04
CA THR A 290 -6.55 -10.25 2.83
C THR A 290 -5.87 -9.62 1.60
N VAL A 291 -5.19 -10.44 0.81
CA VAL A 291 -4.67 -10.03 -0.49
C VAL A 291 -5.83 -9.53 -1.36
N PHE A 292 -5.68 -8.32 -1.95
CA PHE A 292 -6.69 -7.80 -2.84
C PHE A 292 -6.95 -8.76 -4.00
N THR A 293 -8.21 -9.14 -4.17
CA THR A 293 -8.72 -9.77 -5.40
C THR A 293 -9.96 -9.03 -5.86
N TRP A 294 -10.15 -8.92 -7.18
CA TRP A 294 -11.39 -8.32 -7.72
C TRP A 294 -12.63 -9.07 -7.28
N GLU A 295 -12.52 -10.37 -7.06
CA GLU A 295 -13.61 -11.20 -6.58
C GLU A 295 -14.04 -10.84 -5.17
N ALA A 296 -13.07 -10.74 -4.24
CA ALA A 296 -13.33 -10.32 -2.88
C ALA A 296 -13.93 -8.91 -2.83
N PHE A 297 -13.36 -7.96 -3.59
CA PHE A 297 -13.86 -6.59 -3.64
C PHE A 297 -15.28 -6.52 -4.19
N THR A 298 -15.59 -7.19 -5.30
CA THR A 298 -16.92 -7.14 -5.89
C THR A 298 -17.95 -7.93 -5.09
N SER A 299 -17.56 -9.01 -4.40
CA SER A 299 -18.47 -9.71 -3.50
C SER A 299 -18.88 -8.84 -2.32
N GLN A 300 -17.95 -8.11 -1.74
CA GLN A 300 -18.22 -7.18 -0.63
C GLN A 300 -19.06 -5.96 -1.05
N LEU A 301 -19.03 -5.56 -2.34
CA LEU A 301 -19.94 -4.53 -2.84
C LEU A 301 -21.40 -4.95 -2.82
N LEU A 302 -21.68 -6.24 -2.89
CA LEU A 302 -23.04 -6.81 -2.92
C LEU A 302 -23.55 -7.22 -1.53
N THR A 303 -22.64 -7.39 -0.57
CA THR A 303 -23.01 -7.65 0.82
C THR A 303 -23.28 -6.32 1.51
N MET A 304 -24.56 -5.99 1.71
CA MET A 304 -24.94 -5.01 2.73
C MET A 304 -24.68 -5.66 4.08
N THR A 305 -23.52 -5.44 4.65
CA THR A 305 -23.24 -5.94 5.99
C THR A 305 -23.75 -4.90 6.97
N GLU A 306 -24.62 -5.35 7.88
CA GLU A 306 -24.97 -4.62 9.10
C GLU A 306 -23.79 -4.54 10.08
N GLU A 307 -22.61 -5.06 9.71
CA GLU A 307 -21.42 -4.90 10.53
C GLU A 307 -21.06 -3.41 10.56
N PRO A 308 -21.20 -2.77 11.72
CA PRO A 308 -20.69 -1.42 11.89
C PRO A 308 -19.23 -1.45 11.50
N PHE A 309 -18.72 -0.41 10.84
CA PHE A 309 -17.30 -0.21 10.57
C PHE A 309 -16.53 -0.72 11.79
N ASP A 310 -15.93 -1.89 11.63
CA ASP A 310 -15.67 -2.85 12.69
C ASP A 310 -14.85 -2.31 13.86
N SER A 311 -15.05 -2.96 15.01
CA SER A 311 -14.45 -2.72 16.32
C SER A 311 -12.91 -2.89 16.39
N HIS A 312 -12.24 -3.33 15.33
CA HIS A 312 -10.78 -3.50 15.26
C HIS A 312 -10.12 -2.34 14.52
N GLN A 313 -10.35 -1.13 14.99
CA GLN A 313 -9.84 0.06 14.32
C GLN A 313 -8.53 0.51 14.96
N GLU A 314 -7.46 0.51 14.18
CA GLU A 314 -6.31 1.35 14.47
C GLU A 314 -6.70 2.81 14.26
N TYR A 315 -6.80 3.53 15.33
CA TYR A 315 -7.03 4.96 15.33
C TYR A 315 -5.75 5.68 14.93
N ASN A 316 -5.68 6.13 13.71
CA ASN A 316 -4.65 7.09 13.34
C ASN A 316 -5.06 8.47 13.86
N GLU A 317 -4.18 9.10 14.63
CA GLU A 317 -4.35 10.49 15.03
C GLU A 317 -4.72 11.34 13.81
N LEU A 318 -5.81 12.08 13.94
CA LEU A 318 -6.22 13.06 12.96
C LEU A 318 -5.11 14.07 12.75
N GLN A 319 -4.41 13.97 11.65
CA GLN A 319 -3.62 15.09 11.19
C GLN A 319 -4.59 16.23 10.83
N THR A 320 -4.71 17.18 11.73
CA THR A 320 -5.65 18.32 11.64
C THR A 320 -5.31 19.31 10.53
N ASP A 321 -4.23 19.09 9.80
CA ASP A 321 -3.60 20.05 8.91
C ASP A 321 -4.15 20.06 7.48
N GLN A 322 -5.14 19.22 7.18
CA GLN A 322 -5.63 19.10 5.82
C GLN A 322 -6.83 19.97 5.54
N ASN A 323 -6.74 20.68 4.42
CA ASN A 323 -7.79 21.49 3.90
C ASN A 323 -9.06 20.66 3.59
N PRO A 324 -10.17 20.81 4.35
CA PRO A 324 -11.39 20.01 4.17
C PRO A 324 -12.07 20.25 2.82
N LEU A 325 -11.81 21.39 2.16
CA LEU A 325 -12.47 21.74 0.89
C LEU A 325 -12.24 20.73 -0.22
N LEU A 326 -11.09 20.06 -0.19
CA LEU A 326 -10.72 19.08 -1.20
C LEU A 326 -11.33 17.68 -0.94
N TYR A 327 -11.93 17.47 0.23
CA TYR A 327 -12.54 16.20 0.62
C TYR A 327 -14.07 16.23 0.64
N LEU A 328 -14.71 17.39 0.37
CA LEU A 328 -16.16 17.55 0.51
C LEU A 328 -16.97 16.56 -0.32
N ALA A 329 -16.54 16.26 -1.54
CA ALA A 329 -17.29 15.36 -2.43
C ALA A 329 -17.21 13.90 -1.95
N SER A 330 -16.02 13.39 -1.66
CA SER A 330 -15.82 12.03 -1.16
C SER A 330 -16.42 11.86 0.23
N ALA A 331 -16.27 12.84 1.13
CA ALA A 331 -16.86 12.80 2.46
C ALA A 331 -18.40 12.82 2.42
N ALA A 332 -19.01 13.59 1.51
CA ALA A 332 -20.46 13.58 1.34
C ALA A 332 -20.98 12.21 0.87
N ALA A 333 -20.25 11.53 0.00
CA ALA A 333 -20.58 10.18 -0.45
C ALA A 333 -20.42 9.14 0.68
N VAL A 334 -19.35 9.24 1.47
CA VAL A 334 -19.14 8.39 2.65
C VAL A 334 -20.22 8.65 3.70
N PHE A 335 -20.60 9.90 3.92
CA PHE A 335 -21.69 10.26 4.82
C PHE A 335 -23.03 9.69 4.34
N LEU A 336 -23.30 9.70 3.02
CA LEU A 336 -24.48 9.06 2.45
C LEU A 336 -24.43 7.53 2.66
N ALA A 337 -23.28 6.90 2.48
CA ALA A 337 -23.09 5.47 2.75
C ALA A 337 -23.37 5.15 4.23
N TYR A 338 -22.91 5.99 5.14
CA TYR A 338 -23.22 5.90 6.56
C TYR A 338 -24.73 5.96 6.82
N LEU A 339 -25.42 6.95 6.26
CA LEU A 339 -26.88 7.09 6.42
C LEU A 339 -27.67 5.90 5.85
N LEU A 340 -27.13 5.24 4.83
CA LEU A 340 -27.74 4.07 4.20
C LEU A 340 -27.28 2.74 4.82
N HIS A 341 -26.51 2.78 5.89
CA HIS A 341 -25.93 1.60 6.58
C HIS A 341 -25.17 0.66 5.63
N LEU A 342 -24.42 1.23 4.66
CA LEU A 342 -23.63 0.46 3.72
C LEU A 342 -22.30 0.02 4.34
N GLY A 343 -21.79 -1.14 3.92
CA GLY A 343 -20.47 -1.62 4.30
C GLY A 343 -19.33 -0.76 3.74
N PHE A 344 -18.11 -1.09 4.14
CA PHE A 344 -16.91 -0.32 3.78
C PHE A 344 -16.65 -0.29 2.27
N ALA A 345 -16.73 -1.43 1.57
CA ALA A 345 -16.46 -1.48 0.13
C ALA A 345 -17.43 -0.63 -0.70
N PRO A 346 -18.77 -0.65 -0.47
CA PRO A 346 -19.70 0.29 -1.07
C PRO A 346 -19.39 1.75 -0.75
N ALA A 347 -19.06 2.09 0.50
CA ALA A 347 -18.70 3.44 0.91
C ALA A 347 -17.45 3.93 0.17
N LEU A 348 -16.44 3.07 0.03
CA LEU A 348 -15.23 3.33 -0.72
C LEU A 348 -15.53 3.59 -2.21
N LEU A 349 -16.35 2.75 -2.83
CA LEU A 349 -16.73 2.96 -4.22
C LEU A 349 -17.51 4.26 -4.41
N LEU A 350 -18.46 4.57 -3.54
CA LEU A 350 -19.24 5.82 -3.59
C LEU A 350 -18.35 7.06 -3.47
N GLY A 351 -17.35 7.04 -2.57
CA GLY A 351 -16.39 8.14 -2.44
C GLY A 351 -15.57 8.36 -3.70
N ARG A 352 -15.07 7.28 -4.33
CA ARG A 352 -14.38 7.32 -5.63
C ARG A 352 -15.29 7.88 -6.73
N LEU A 353 -16.53 7.39 -6.80
CA LEU A 353 -17.51 7.85 -7.80
C LEU A 353 -17.90 9.32 -7.62
N ALA A 354 -17.99 9.82 -6.39
CA ALA A 354 -18.28 11.23 -6.13
C ALA A 354 -17.17 12.15 -6.64
N ASN A 355 -15.91 11.79 -6.39
CA ASN A 355 -14.76 12.52 -6.92
C ASN A 355 -14.74 12.48 -8.46
N LEU A 356 -14.95 11.29 -9.04
CA LEU A 356 -15.00 11.11 -10.49
C LEU A 356 -16.12 11.92 -11.13
N LEU A 357 -17.32 11.92 -10.55
CA LEU A 357 -18.46 12.68 -11.04
C LEU A 357 -18.20 14.19 -10.99
N LEU A 358 -17.65 14.67 -9.87
CA LEU A 358 -17.26 16.07 -9.72
C LEU A 358 -16.22 16.47 -10.78
N PHE A 359 -15.18 15.65 -10.94
CA PHE A 359 -14.14 15.90 -11.94
C PHE A 359 -14.71 15.88 -13.36
N ALA A 360 -15.54 14.90 -13.72
CA ALA A 360 -16.16 14.80 -15.04
C ALA A 360 -17.03 16.02 -15.38
N ALA A 361 -17.81 16.50 -14.40
CA ALA A 361 -18.63 17.71 -14.54
C ALA A 361 -17.77 18.95 -14.76
N LEU A 362 -16.71 19.14 -13.98
CA LEU A 362 -15.81 20.29 -14.09
C LEU A 362 -14.96 20.24 -15.36
N ALA A 363 -14.50 19.07 -15.79
CA ALA A 363 -13.80 18.88 -17.06
C ALA A 363 -14.71 19.19 -18.27
N ALA A 364 -15.95 18.70 -18.24
CA ALA A 364 -16.94 19.04 -19.25
C ALA A 364 -17.25 20.54 -19.29
N LEU A 365 -17.34 21.18 -18.12
CA LEU A 365 -17.50 22.63 -18.02
C LEU A 365 -16.28 23.35 -18.61
N ALA A 366 -15.07 22.90 -18.34
CA ALA A 366 -13.85 23.47 -18.90
C ALA A 366 -13.87 23.41 -20.43
N VAL A 367 -14.18 22.26 -21.01
CA VAL A 367 -14.29 22.09 -22.50
C VAL A 367 -15.40 22.96 -23.07
N ARG A 368 -16.54 23.12 -22.36
CA ARG A 368 -17.66 23.98 -22.79
C ARG A 368 -17.30 25.46 -22.76
N ALA A 369 -16.65 25.89 -21.66
CA ALA A 369 -16.34 27.29 -21.40
C ALA A 369 -15.13 27.80 -22.21
N ALA A 370 -14.16 26.95 -22.51
CA ALA A 370 -12.92 27.34 -23.19
C ALA A 370 -13.20 28.03 -24.53
N PRO A 371 -12.75 29.30 -24.72
CA PRO A 371 -12.96 30.04 -25.98
C PRO A 371 -12.05 29.53 -27.11
N PHE A 372 -10.97 28.86 -26.76
CA PHE A 372 -10.00 28.19 -27.63
C PHE A 372 -9.31 27.07 -26.89
N GLY A 373 -8.64 26.14 -27.59
CA GLY A 373 -7.86 25.05 -26.99
C GLY A 373 -8.73 23.98 -26.29
N LYS A 374 -9.98 23.80 -26.67
CA LYS A 374 -10.88 22.76 -26.12
C LYS A 374 -10.26 21.37 -26.15
N ARG A 375 -9.45 21.09 -27.20
CA ARG A 375 -8.71 19.83 -27.37
C ARG A 375 -7.72 19.58 -26.25
N VAL A 376 -7.05 20.65 -25.75
CA VAL A 376 -6.08 20.53 -24.66
C VAL A 376 -6.78 20.09 -23.37
N PHE A 377 -7.91 20.73 -23.04
CA PHE A 377 -8.69 20.32 -21.86
C PHE A 377 -9.25 18.91 -21.98
N MET A 378 -9.70 18.52 -23.19
CA MET A 378 -10.19 17.17 -23.45
C MET A 378 -9.10 16.11 -23.24
N VAL A 379 -7.94 16.28 -23.87
CA VAL A 379 -6.86 15.30 -23.75
C VAL A 379 -6.32 15.27 -22.33
N ALA A 380 -6.09 16.42 -21.68
CA ALA A 380 -5.64 16.48 -20.30
C ALA A 380 -6.61 15.79 -19.33
N ALA A 381 -7.93 15.94 -19.53
CA ALA A 381 -8.95 15.29 -18.73
C ALA A 381 -9.00 13.76 -18.93
N LEU A 382 -8.61 13.30 -20.12
CA LEU A 382 -8.58 11.89 -20.47
C LEU A 382 -7.18 11.26 -20.39
N LEU A 383 -6.20 11.90 -19.75
CA LEU A 383 -4.92 11.22 -19.47
C LEU A 383 -5.13 10.10 -18.43
N PRO A 384 -4.41 8.97 -18.54
CA PRO A 384 -4.48 7.88 -17.56
C PRO A 384 -4.25 8.34 -16.13
N MET A 385 -3.23 9.17 -15.86
CA MET A 385 -2.99 9.72 -14.52
C MET A 385 -4.16 10.58 -14.03
N THR A 386 -4.72 11.40 -14.89
CA THR A 386 -5.86 12.25 -14.54
C THR A 386 -7.09 11.41 -14.16
N LEU A 387 -7.37 10.36 -14.93
CA LEU A 387 -8.49 9.44 -14.65
C LEU A 387 -8.23 8.60 -13.41
N HIS A 388 -7.01 8.15 -13.19
CA HIS A 388 -6.63 7.43 -11.97
C HIS A 388 -6.88 8.27 -10.72
N LEU A 389 -6.38 9.51 -10.70
CA LEU A 389 -6.60 10.43 -9.59
C LEU A 389 -8.09 10.78 -9.42
N ALA A 390 -8.81 11.01 -10.52
CA ALA A 390 -10.23 11.31 -10.49
C ALA A 390 -11.09 10.16 -9.97
N ALA A 391 -10.67 8.92 -10.24
CA ALA A 391 -11.34 7.69 -9.84
C ALA A 391 -10.88 7.15 -8.48
N SER A 392 -10.33 8.00 -7.62
CA SER A 392 -9.78 7.66 -6.31
C SER A 392 -10.22 8.68 -5.25
N PHE A 393 -9.84 8.44 -3.99
CA PHE A 393 -10.05 9.42 -2.91
C PHE A 393 -9.07 10.60 -2.96
N SER A 394 -8.16 10.62 -3.91
CA SER A 394 -7.14 11.66 -4.00
C SER A 394 -7.74 13.06 -3.98
N ARG A 395 -7.20 13.92 -3.12
CA ARG A 395 -7.52 15.37 -3.12
C ARG A 395 -7.18 16.07 -4.43
N ASP A 396 -6.38 15.42 -5.29
CA ASP A 396 -6.05 15.96 -6.60
C ASP A 396 -7.25 15.90 -7.57
N ALA A 397 -8.26 15.05 -7.35
CA ALA A 397 -9.46 14.98 -8.19
C ALA A 397 -10.24 16.31 -8.23
N PRO A 398 -10.74 16.87 -7.11
CA PRO A 398 -11.39 18.18 -7.09
C PRO A 398 -10.44 19.32 -7.48
N LEU A 399 -9.17 19.23 -7.12
CA LEU A 399 -8.15 20.22 -7.47
C LEU A 399 -7.96 20.33 -8.99
N LEU A 400 -7.81 19.21 -9.69
CA LEU A 400 -7.68 19.14 -11.15
C LEU A 400 -8.94 19.68 -11.84
N GLY A 401 -10.11 19.24 -11.40
CA GLY A 401 -11.37 19.69 -11.93
C GLY A 401 -11.55 21.21 -11.79
N CYS A 402 -11.31 21.74 -10.58
CA CYS A 402 -11.36 23.17 -10.31
C CYS A 402 -10.31 23.96 -11.12
N SER A 403 -9.11 23.43 -11.28
CA SER A 403 -8.05 24.08 -12.07
C SER A 403 -8.43 24.18 -13.56
N PHE A 404 -8.95 23.10 -14.14
CA PHE A 404 -9.37 23.09 -15.55
C PHE A 404 -10.56 24.03 -15.76
N ALA A 405 -11.57 23.97 -14.90
CA ALA A 405 -12.73 24.84 -14.97
C ALA A 405 -12.36 26.32 -14.75
N PHE A 406 -11.53 26.62 -13.74
CA PHE A 406 -11.03 27.96 -13.46
C PHE A 406 -10.28 28.53 -14.66
N THR A 407 -9.31 27.77 -15.19
CA THR A 407 -8.51 28.21 -16.33
C THR A 407 -9.38 28.48 -17.57
N ALA A 408 -10.31 27.59 -17.89
CA ALA A 408 -11.19 27.75 -19.05
C ALA A 408 -12.13 28.95 -18.90
N LEU A 409 -12.77 29.10 -17.73
CA LEU A 409 -13.66 30.24 -17.43
C LEU A 409 -12.90 31.56 -17.38
N LEU A 410 -11.68 31.55 -16.84
CA LEU A 410 -10.81 32.72 -16.84
C LEU A 410 -10.45 33.16 -18.26
N LEU A 411 -10.08 32.19 -19.12
CA LEU A 411 -9.78 32.46 -20.52
C LEU A 411 -11.01 32.99 -21.27
N ASP A 412 -12.22 32.49 -21.01
CA ASP A 412 -13.47 33.05 -21.55
C ASP A 412 -13.72 34.45 -21.02
N ALA A 413 -13.56 34.67 -19.73
CA ALA A 413 -13.75 35.98 -19.13
C ALA A 413 -12.77 37.04 -19.66
N ALA A 414 -11.51 36.67 -19.86
CA ALA A 414 -10.46 37.58 -20.32
C ALA A 414 -10.41 37.75 -21.83
N PHE A 415 -10.66 36.70 -22.62
CA PHE A 415 -10.39 36.64 -24.04
C PHE A 415 -11.55 36.15 -24.90
N GLY A 416 -12.68 35.80 -24.30
CA GLY A 416 -13.87 35.34 -24.99
C GLY A 416 -14.51 36.44 -25.88
N PRO A 417 -15.48 36.06 -26.72
CA PRO A 417 -16.10 37.01 -27.69
C PRO A 417 -16.89 38.16 -27.03
N ASP A 418 -17.45 37.91 -25.86
CA ASP A 418 -18.38 38.86 -25.18
C ASP A 418 -17.66 39.80 -24.19
N ARG A 419 -16.46 40.27 -24.48
CA ARG A 419 -15.60 41.06 -23.55
C ARG A 419 -16.28 42.32 -22.98
N GLY A 420 -17.23 42.92 -23.73
CA GLY A 420 -17.95 44.11 -23.32
C GLY A 420 -19.17 43.86 -22.42
N LYS A 421 -19.59 42.61 -22.22
CA LYS A 421 -20.76 42.24 -21.42
C LYS A 421 -20.34 41.63 -20.08
N ALA A 422 -21.05 41.93 -19.02
CA ALA A 422 -20.87 41.31 -17.71
C ALA A 422 -21.09 39.80 -17.78
N LEU A 423 -20.30 39.03 -16.99
CA LEU A 423 -20.50 37.61 -16.80
C LEU A 423 -21.86 37.38 -16.10
N SER A 424 -22.54 36.32 -16.48
CA SER A 424 -23.72 35.92 -15.70
C SER A 424 -23.33 35.63 -14.25
N PRO A 425 -24.19 35.88 -13.26
CA PRO A 425 -23.88 35.63 -11.85
C PRO A 425 -23.42 34.20 -11.61
N ALA A 426 -24.06 33.23 -12.25
CA ALA A 426 -23.67 31.82 -12.12
C ALA A 426 -22.26 31.53 -12.65
N ARG A 427 -21.89 32.06 -13.83
CA ARG A 427 -20.52 31.88 -14.36
C ARG A 427 -19.47 32.55 -13.48
N LEU A 428 -19.80 33.76 -12.96
CA LEU A 428 -18.89 34.46 -12.04
C LEU A 428 -18.73 33.67 -10.74
N ALA A 429 -19.83 33.19 -10.17
CA ALA A 429 -19.78 32.39 -8.95
C ALA A 429 -18.94 31.12 -9.12
N VAL A 430 -19.12 30.36 -10.21
CA VAL A 430 -18.34 29.14 -10.48
C VAL A 430 -16.87 29.47 -10.70
N LEU A 431 -16.54 30.55 -11.44
CA LEU A 431 -15.17 30.99 -11.62
C LEU A 431 -14.47 31.29 -10.28
N LEU A 432 -15.14 32.07 -9.43
CA LEU A 432 -14.60 32.45 -8.12
C LEU A 432 -14.50 31.25 -7.17
N LEU A 433 -15.54 30.38 -7.16
CA LEU A 433 -15.54 29.19 -6.33
C LEU A 433 -14.40 28.21 -6.72
N CYS A 434 -14.24 27.92 -8.02
CA CYS A 434 -13.15 27.09 -8.48
C CYS A 434 -11.78 27.65 -8.06
N GLY A 435 -11.61 28.96 -8.12
CA GLY A 435 -10.35 29.58 -7.72
C GLY A 435 -10.14 29.58 -6.20
N VAL A 436 -11.21 29.71 -5.41
CA VAL A 436 -11.15 29.59 -3.94
C VAL A 436 -10.82 28.15 -3.51
N VAL A 437 -11.27 27.13 -4.24
CA VAL A 437 -10.88 25.74 -3.97
C VAL A 437 -9.45 25.49 -4.41
N LEU A 438 -9.06 25.98 -5.57
CA LEU A 438 -7.75 25.75 -6.16
C LEU A 438 -6.60 26.38 -5.36
N ALA A 439 -6.69 27.68 -5.10
CA ALA A 439 -5.59 28.47 -4.53
C ALA A 439 -5.32 28.13 -3.05
N PRO A 440 -6.33 28.09 -2.16
CA PRO A 440 -6.13 27.61 -0.80
C PRO A 440 -5.92 26.08 -0.70
N GLY A 441 -6.38 25.31 -1.67
CA GLY A 441 -6.28 23.86 -1.68
C GLY A 441 -4.83 23.33 -1.66
N LYS A 442 -3.99 23.96 -2.48
CA LYS A 442 -2.53 23.78 -2.45
C LYS A 442 -1.88 25.12 -2.70
N LEU A 443 -1.07 25.60 -1.75
CA LEU A 443 -0.40 26.92 -1.79
C LEU A 443 0.37 27.17 -3.09
N VAL A 444 0.92 26.12 -3.68
CA VAL A 444 1.70 26.19 -4.93
C VAL A 444 0.89 26.70 -6.13
N TYR A 445 -0.44 26.63 -6.10
CA TYR A 445 -1.31 27.13 -7.18
C TYR A 445 -1.93 28.49 -6.90
N LEU A 446 -1.59 29.13 -5.77
CA LEU A 446 -2.04 30.48 -5.45
C LEU A 446 -1.76 31.53 -6.56
N PRO A 447 -0.64 31.44 -7.31
CA PRO A 447 -0.38 32.38 -8.43
C PRO A 447 -1.44 32.36 -9.53
N LEU A 448 -2.17 31.24 -9.71
CA LEU A 448 -3.25 31.16 -10.70
C LEU A 448 -4.40 32.10 -10.34
N ALA A 449 -4.69 32.32 -9.05
CA ALA A 449 -5.72 33.25 -8.61
C ALA A 449 -5.43 34.69 -9.10
N ALA A 450 -4.17 35.09 -9.18
CA ALA A 450 -3.76 36.39 -9.65
C ALA A 450 -4.11 36.63 -11.14
N LEU A 451 -4.31 35.57 -11.93
CA LEU A 451 -4.75 35.71 -13.33
C LEU A 451 -6.13 36.34 -13.47
N LEU A 452 -6.95 36.41 -12.38
CA LEU A 452 -8.20 37.17 -12.37
C LEU A 452 -7.97 38.67 -12.72
N LEU A 453 -6.75 39.19 -12.50
CA LEU A 453 -6.37 40.55 -12.88
C LEU A 453 -6.45 40.80 -14.38
N LEU A 454 -6.31 39.75 -15.22
CA LEU A 454 -6.44 39.83 -16.68
C LEU A 454 -7.90 40.04 -17.14
N VAL A 455 -8.88 39.74 -16.31
CA VAL A 455 -10.30 39.88 -16.68
C VAL A 455 -10.68 41.36 -16.80
N PRO A 456 -11.25 41.82 -17.93
CA PRO A 456 -11.68 43.21 -18.10
C PRO A 456 -12.73 43.63 -17.06
N ALA A 457 -12.69 44.91 -16.63
CA ALA A 457 -13.64 45.43 -15.64
C ALA A 457 -15.11 45.28 -16.10
N ALA A 458 -15.36 45.45 -17.39
CA ALA A 458 -16.72 45.28 -17.96
C ALA A 458 -17.30 43.86 -17.69
N ARG A 459 -16.46 42.83 -17.69
CA ARG A 459 -16.89 41.44 -17.40
C ARG A 459 -17.32 41.22 -15.94
N LEU A 460 -16.71 41.96 -15.00
CA LEU A 460 -16.98 41.87 -13.57
C LEU A 460 -18.08 42.82 -13.10
N GLY A 461 -18.50 43.74 -13.97
CA GLY A 461 -19.54 44.72 -13.70
C GLY A 461 -19.14 45.77 -12.66
N ARG A 462 -20.16 46.34 -11.97
CA ARG A 462 -19.94 47.38 -10.95
C ARG A 462 -18.95 46.91 -9.86
N HIS A 463 -18.08 47.80 -9.43
CA HIS A 463 -17.04 47.57 -8.42
C HIS A 463 -16.01 46.50 -8.79
N ALA A 464 -15.64 46.37 -10.08
CA ALA A 464 -14.70 45.35 -10.58
C ALA A 464 -13.37 45.34 -9.85
N LYS A 465 -12.78 46.50 -9.49
CA LYS A 465 -11.53 46.60 -8.73
C LYS A 465 -11.69 45.98 -7.33
N ALA A 466 -12.75 46.37 -6.62
CA ALA A 466 -13.02 45.81 -5.28
C ALA A 466 -13.27 44.32 -5.32
N LYS A 467 -13.98 43.81 -6.34
CA LYS A 467 -14.17 42.37 -6.53
C LYS A 467 -12.87 41.65 -6.75
N LYS A 468 -11.93 42.18 -7.55
CA LYS A 468 -10.60 41.59 -7.77
C LYS A 468 -9.77 41.57 -6.48
N CYS A 469 -9.68 42.73 -5.80
CA CYS A 469 -8.91 42.82 -4.54
C CYS A 469 -9.52 41.94 -3.44
N GLY A 470 -10.84 41.99 -3.28
CA GLY A 470 -11.54 41.16 -2.29
C GLY A 470 -11.37 39.68 -2.55
N TYR A 471 -11.48 39.23 -3.79
CA TYR A 471 -11.23 37.84 -4.16
C TYR A 471 -9.80 37.39 -3.84
N LEU A 472 -8.80 38.19 -4.23
CA LEU A 472 -7.39 37.85 -3.94
C LEU A 472 -7.12 37.82 -2.43
N ALA A 473 -7.72 38.77 -1.69
CA ALA A 473 -7.60 38.81 -0.24
C ALA A 473 -8.24 37.55 0.41
N VAL A 474 -9.40 37.14 -0.08
CA VAL A 474 -10.07 35.91 0.40
C VAL A 474 -9.23 34.68 0.06
N CYS A 475 -8.71 34.56 -1.15
CA CYS A 475 -7.83 33.44 -1.52
C CYS A 475 -6.58 33.40 -0.64
N LEU A 476 -5.95 34.53 -0.37
CA LEU A 476 -4.77 34.61 0.48
C LEU A 476 -5.11 34.26 1.94
N LEU A 477 -6.18 34.85 2.47
CA LEU A 477 -6.60 34.61 3.86
C LEU A 477 -6.93 33.12 4.07
N LEU A 478 -7.74 32.53 3.19
CA LEU A 478 -8.05 31.11 3.26
C LEU A 478 -6.82 30.24 3.08
N ALA A 479 -5.89 30.64 2.20
CA ALA A 479 -4.64 29.91 2.02
C ALA A 479 -3.81 29.90 3.32
N LEU A 480 -3.74 31.01 4.03
CA LEU A 480 -3.02 31.13 5.31
C LEU A 480 -3.73 30.36 6.43
N VAL A 481 -5.06 30.49 6.54
CA VAL A 481 -5.82 29.85 7.61
C VAL A 481 -5.87 28.33 7.44
N LEU A 482 -6.20 27.85 6.23
CA LEU A 482 -6.36 26.42 5.96
C LEU A 482 -5.03 25.64 5.87
N ASN A 483 -3.90 26.34 5.76
CA ASN A 483 -2.57 25.72 5.75
C ASN A 483 -1.70 26.25 6.90
N SER A 484 -2.31 26.76 7.98
CA SER A 484 -1.58 27.33 9.11
C SER A 484 -0.67 26.33 9.81
N GLY A 485 -1.11 25.06 9.96
CA GLY A 485 -0.29 23.99 10.51
C GLY A 485 0.99 23.78 9.70
N LEU A 486 0.85 23.55 8.38
CA LEU A 486 1.99 23.40 7.49
C LEU A 486 2.95 24.61 7.55
N LEU A 487 2.41 25.82 7.63
CA LEU A 487 3.22 27.05 7.73
C LEU A 487 3.95 27.16 9.07
N THR A 488 3.25 26.79 10.17
CA THR A 488 3.88 26.82 11.51
C THR A 488 4.96 25.77 11.65
N ASP A 489 4.75 24.55 11.14
CA ASP A 489 5.75 23.50 11.17
C ASP A 489 6.98 23.86 10.33
N THR A 490 6.78 24.41 9.14
CA THR A 490 7.87 24.88 8.28
C THR A 490 8.68 26.02 8.93
N LEU A 491 8.04 26.84 9.78
CA LEU A 491 8.72 27.93 10.50
C LEU A 491 9.34 27.48 11.83
N ARG A 492 8.84 26.40 12.44
CA ARG A 492 9.34 25.85 13.73
C ARG A 492 10.58 24.97 13.61
N THR A 493 10.88 24.41 12.44
CA THR A 493 12.07 23.56 12.21
C THR A 493 13.42 24.29 12.39
N GLY A 494 13.43 25.46 12.96
CA GLY A 494 14.65 26.23 13.29
C GLY A 494 15.22 26.06 14.71
N THR A 495 14.52 25.41 15.66
CA THR A 495 15.03 25.25 17.04
C THR A 495 14.51 23.97 17.68
N VAL A 496 15.31 22.93 17.72
CA VAL A 496 15.11 21.77 18.62
C VAL A 496 16.21 21.80 19.67
N GLN A 497 15.83 21.94 20.94
CA GLN A 497 16.71 21.80 22.09
C GLN A 497 17.11 20.32 22.25
N GLU A 498 18.42 20.07 22.36
CA GLU A 498 18.98 18.76 22.74
C GLU A 498 18.62 18.41 24.20
N PRO A 499 18.32 17.16 24.50
CA PRO A 499 18.45 16.65 25.87
C PRO A 499 19.89 16.25 26.13
N ALA A 500 20.41 16.74 27.24
CA ALA A 500 21.78 16.48 27.68
C ALA A 500 22.04 14.98 27.92
N ALA A 501 23.17 14.49 27.41
CA ALA A 501 23.70 13.17 27.71
C ALA A 501 24.22 13.10 29.15
N ALA A 502 23.75 12.10 29.88
CA ALA A 502 24.33 11.75 31.18
C ALA A 502 25.46 10.73 30.96
N ALA A 503 26.63 11.08 31.45
CA ALA A 503 27.80 10.21 31.42
C ALA A 503 27.65 9.06 32.44
N ALA A 504 28.00 7.85 32.08
CA ALA A 504 28.10 6.70 32.93
C ALA A 504 29.56 6.40 33.27
N GLU A 505 29.85 6.26 34.56
CA GLU A 505 31.14 5.76 35.05
C GLU A 505 31.11 4.22 35.16
N PRO A 506 32.26 3.54 35.04
CA PRO A 506 32.32 2.07 35.08
C PRO A 506 32.44 1.55 36.52
N ALA A 507 31.63 0.58 36.87
CA ALA A 507 31.70 -0.17 38.11
C ALA A 507 32.39 -1.52 37.91
N GLY A 508 33.34 -1.82 38.77
CA GLY A 508 34.13 -3.03 38.76
C GLY A 508 33.43 -4.21 39.47
N SER A 509 33.83 -5.40 39.04
CA SER A 509 33.29 -6.66 39.48
C SER A 509 33.94 -7.16 40.80
N ASP A 510 33.08 -7.66 41.72
CA ASP A 510 33.48 -8.64 42.75
C ASP A 510 32.53 -9.83 42.72
N ARG A 511 33.12 -11.01 42.56
CA ARG A 511 32.42 -12.32 42.52
C ARG A 511 32.28 -12.86 43.95
N ALA A 512 31.05 -13.25 44.30
CA ALA A 512 30.79 -14.12 45.45
C ALA A 512 30.08 -15.40 45.01
N ALA A 513 30.60 -16.55 45.43
CA ALA A 513 30.07 -17.88 45.12
C ALA A 513 28.78 -18.14 45.93
N LYS A 514 27.80 -18.78 45.29
CA LYS A 514 26.51 -19.16 45.87
C LYS A 514 26.63 -20.22 46.96
N GLY A 515 26.00 -19.95 48.11
CA GLY A 515 25.71 -20.95 49.18
C GLY A 515 24.36 -21.61 48.94
N THR A 516 23.94 -22.49 49.87
CA THR A 516 22.65 -23.21 49.79
C THR A 516 21.47 -22.24 49.62
N PRO A 517 20.50 -22.51 48.72
CA PRO A 517 19.40 -21.57 48.39
C PRO A 517 18.60 -21.21 49.64
N THR A 518 18.30 -19.95 49.81
CA THR A 518 17.48 -19.42 50.92
C THR A 518 16.04 -19.16 50.42
N PRO A 519 15.06 -18.97 51.34
CA PRO A 519 13.71 -18.58 50.93
C PRO A 519 13.66 -17.30 50.07
N ALA A 520 14.60 -16.36 50.22
CA ALA A 520 14.72 -15.17 49.43
C ALA A 520 15.17 -15.51 47.97
N ASP A 521 15.97 -16.54 47.80
CA ASP A 521 16.40 -16.98 46.48
C ASP A 521 15.24 -17.57 45.70
N TRP A 522 14.35 -18.32 46.34
CA TRP A 522 13.14 -18.85 45.72
C TRP A 522 12.13 -17.78 45.31
N GLU A 523 12.00 -16.74 46.15
CA GLU A 523 11.12 -15.61 45.81
C GLU A 523 11.70 -14.81 44.62
N TYR A 524 13.01 -14.65 44.58
CA TYR A 524 13.68 -14.03 43.44
C TYR A 524 13.58 -14.89 42.16
N GLU A 525 13.78 -16.20 42.25
CA GLU A 525 13.59 -17.13 41.10
C GLU A 525 12.16 -17.06 40.57
N ALA A 526 11.17 -17.08 41.43
CA ALA A 526 9.78 -16.95 41.03
C ALA A 526 9.52 -15.64 40.27
N GLN A 527 10.12 -14.55 40.72
CA GLN A 527 9.98 -13.23 40.06
C GLN A 527 10.67 -13.17 38.68
N ILE A 528 11.88 -13.68 38.53
CA ILE A 528 12.62 -13.62 37.29
C ILE A 528 12.12 -14.65 36.25
N ASN A 529 11.34 -15.64 36.70
CA ASN A 529 10.74 -16.63 35.81
C ASN A 529 9.44 -16.14 35.13
N GLU A 530 8.91 -15.00 35.53
CA GLU A 530 7.85 -14.33 34.78
C GLU A 530 8.34 -13.89 33.39
N ASN A 531 7.48 -13.99 32.40
CA ASN A 531 7.83 -13.70 31.01
C ASN A 531 7.98 -12.18 30.77
N SER A 532 9.21 -11.70 30.67
CA SER A 532 9.57 -10.34 30.27
C SER A 532 11.00 -10.29 29.71
N LEU A 533 11.32 -9.31 28.86
CA LEU A 533 12.70 -9.13 28.36
C LEU A 533 13.69 -8.83 29.49
N GLU A 534 13.26 -8.08 30.49
CA GLU A 534 14.08 -7.79 31.66
C GLU A 534 14.40 -9.08 32.44
N ASN A 535 13.39 -9.90 32.65
CA ASN A 535 13.59 -11.18 33.35
C ASN A 535 14.38 -12.18 32.52
N TYR A 536 14.23 -12.19 31.19
CA TYR A 536 15.10 -12.97 30.31
C TYR A 536 16.57 -12.61 30.49
N VAL A 537 16.90 -11.33 30.51
CA VAL A 537 18.28 -10.86 30.76
C VAL A 537 18.72 -11.22 32.16
N LYS A 538 17.86 -11.02 33.20
CA LYS A 538 18.19 -11.41 34.59
C LYS A 538 18.43 -12.91 34.73
N ARG A 539 17.68 -13.77 34.02
CA ARG A 539 17.91 -15.22 34.00
C ARG A 539 19.27 -15.59 33.44
N LEU A 540 19.74 -14.91 32.39
CA LEU A 540 21.09 -15.11 31.87
C LEU A 540 22.16 -14.88 32.93
N TYR A 541 22.07 -13.79 33.68
CA TYR A 541 23.00 -13.51 34.77
C TYR A 541 22.84 -14.50 35.94
N TYR A 542 21.59 -14.84 36.30
CA TYR A 542 21.30 -15.69 37.44
C TYR A 542 21.67 -17.14 37.21
N TYR A 543 21.19 -17.78 36.14
CA TYR A 543 21.38 -19.18 35.90
C TYR A 543 22.76 -19.52 35.29
N VAL A 544 23.29 -18.63 34.41
CA VAL A 544 24.56 -18.93 33.74
C VAL A 544 25.77 -18.38 34.49
N GLU A 545 25.67 -17.21 35.11
CA GLU A 545 26.80 -16.55 35.81
C GLU A 545 26.75 -16.59 37.33
N ASP A 546 25.75 -17.26 37.89
CA ASP A 546 25.52 -17.29 39.37
C ASP A 546 25.42 -15.88 40.00
N ASN A 547 24.96 -14.90 39.22
CA ASN A 547 24.81 -13.52 39.66
C ASN A 547 23.34 -13.17 39.91
N ALA A 548 22.95 -13.16 41.19
CA ALA A 548 21.59 -12.83 41.61
C ALA A 548 21.29 -11.31 41.61
N ALA A 549 22.28 -10.47 41.43
CA ALA A 549 22.11 -9.01 41.45
C ALA A 549 22.93 -8.34 40.35
N PRO A 550 22.59 -8.59 39.08
CA PRO A 550 23.25 -7.90 37.97
C PRO A 550 23.02 -6.39 38.07
N ALA A 551 24.01 -5.61 37.65
CA ALA A 551 23.87 -4.17 37.64
C ALA A 551 22.68 -3.77 36.76
N LYS A 552 21.84 -2.86 37.24
CA LYS A 552 20.67 -2.41 36.51
C LYS A 552 21.07 -1.84 35.12
N SER A 553 22.21 -1.16 35.04
CA SER A 553 22.74 -0.61 33.78
C SER A 553 23.02 -1.69 32.73
N GLU A 554 23.52 -2.86 33.16
CA GLU A 554 23.79 -4.00 32.27
C GLU A 554 22.49 -4.63 31.79
N VAL A 555 21.52 -4.82 32.71
CA VAL A 555 20.19 -5.33 32.34
C VAL A 555 19.50 -4.38 31.38
N ASP A 556 19.46 -3.09 31.69
CA ASP A 556 18.86 -2.07 30.82
C ASP A 556 19.56 -2.00 29.45
N PHE A 557 20.88 -2.16 29.40
CA PHE A 557 21.65 -2.19 28.15
C PHE A 557 21.19 -3.33 27.22
N TRP A 558 21.10 -4.55 27.72
CA TRP A 558 20.71 -5.70 26.92
C TRP A 558 19.22 -5.69 26.59
N VAL A 559 18.37 -5.25 27.50
CA VAL A 559 16.92 -5.08 27.22
C VAL A 559 16.70 -4.07 26.09
N GLN A 560 17.46 -2.99 26.12
CA GLN A 560 17.39 -1.99 25.05
C GLN A 560 17.96 -2.56 23.74
N ALA A 561 19.06 -3.30 23.76
CA ALA A 561 19.63 -3.94 22.58
C ALA A 561 18.67 -4.94 21.91
N LEU A 562 17.91 -5.69 22.72
CA LEU A 562 16.88 -6.60 22.23
C LEU A 562 15.69 -5.82 21.58
N ARG A 563 15.21 -4.76 22.25
CA ARG A 563 14.10 -3.92 21.72
C ARG A 563 14.46 -3.20 20.43
N GLU A 564 15.71 -2.76 20.32
CA GLU A 564 16.20 -2.03 19.15
C GLU A 564 16.65 -2.98 18.02
N LYS A 565 16.52 -4.30 18.24
CA LYS A 565 16.94 -5.36 17.30
C LYS A 565 18.45 -5.34 16.99
N ASP A 566 19.26 -4.82 17.92
CA ASP A 566 20.73 -4.83 17.82
C ASP A 566 21.32 -6.20 18.06
N VAL A 567 20.63 -6.97 18.89
CA VAL A 567 20.93 -8.35 19.21
C VAL A 567 19.64 -9.14 19.31
N THR A 568 19.65 -10.38 18.87
CA THR A 568 18.51 -11.28 19.06
C THR A 568 18.63 -12.09 20.35
N PRO A 569 17.52 -12.57 20.93
CA PRO A 569 17.57 -13.46 22.09
C PRO A 569 18.48 -14.66 21.89
N ALA A 570 18.46 -15.31 20.71
CA ALA A 570 19.32 -16.45 20.43
C ALA A 570 20.82 -16.10 20.52
N VAL A 571 21.25 -14.96 19.97
CA VAL A 571 22.64 -14.49 20.02
C VAL A 571 23.04 -14.03 21.42
N LEU A 572 22.14 -13.32 22.12
CA LEU A 572 22.43 -12.89 23.47
C LEU A 572 22.57 -14.09 24.41
N GLY A 573 21.64 -15.05 24.37
CA GLY A 573 21.75 -16.29 25.15
C GLY A 573 23.00 -17.08 24.81
N GLN A 574 23.37 -17.15 23.54
CA GLN A 574 24.61 -17.76 23.09
C GLN A 574 25.86 -17.13 23.74
N SER A 575 25.92 -15.80 23.87
CA SER A 575 27.06 -15.09 24.42
C SER A 575 27.27 -15.35 25.93
N PHE A 576 26.26 -15.86 26.61
CA PHE A 576 26.35 -16.32 28.00
C PHE A 576 26.68 -17.82 28.09
N LEU A 577 25.87 -18.67 27.42
CA LEU A 577 26.00 -20.13 27.48
C LEU A 577 27.28 -20.64 26.82
N PHE A 578 27.76 -19.98 25.78
CA PHE A 578 28.95 -20.37 25.01
C PHE A 578 30.06 -19.30 25.07
N ALA A 579 30.19 -18.59 26.19
CA ALA A 579 31.33 -17.75 26.50
C ALA A 579 32.61 -18.60 26.59
N ALA A 580 33.79 -17.98 26.45
CA ALA A 580 35.06 -18.69 26.38
C ALA A 580 35.37 -19.59 27.58
N ASP A 581 34.87 -19.21 28.77
CA ASP A 581 35.03 -19.96 30.02
C ASP A 581 33.96 -21.06 30.18
N LYS A 582 32.90 -21.05 29.38
CA LYS A 582 31.73 -21.96 29.47
C LYS A 582 31.62 -22.91 28.27
N ALA A 583 32.17 -22.58 27.13
CA ALA A 583 31.96 -23.31 25.86
C ALA A 583 32.28 -24.81 25.92
N ASN A 584 33.18 -25.22 26.81
CA ASN A 584 33.60 -26.61 27.01
C ASN A 584 33.10 -27.26 28.31
N THR A 585 32.25 -26.59 29.07
CA THR A 585 31.81 -27.08 30.39
C THR A 585 30.59 -27.99 30.30
N TYR A 586 29.80 -27.89 29.25
CA TYR A 586 28.58 -28.66 29.06
C TYR A 586 28.90 -30.06 28.49
N THR A 587 29.24 -30.97 29.37
CA THR A 587 29.51 -32.40 29.04
C THR A 587 28.30 -33.28 29.34
N ASP A 588 27.33 -32.78 30.13
CA ASP A 588 26.08 -33.47 30.52
C ASP A 588 24.89 -32.79 29.86
N ALA A 589 24.13 -33.57 29.10
CA ALA A 589 22.97 -33.12 28.36
C ALA A 589 21.87 -32.58 29.29
N GLN A 590 21.59 -33.26 30.39
CA GLN A 590 20.53 -32.87 31.31
C GLN A 590 20.87 -31.55 31.98
N VAL A 591 22.11 -31.34 32.41
CA VAL A 591 22.56 -30.08 33.01
C VAL A 591 22.41 -28.95 32.02
N PHE A 592 22.83 -29.15 30.79
CA PHE A 592 22.69 -28.12 29.73
C PHE A 592 21.24 -27.77 29.46
N TYR A 593 20.38 -28.77 29.26
CA TYR A 593 19.00 -28.55 28.93
C TYR A 593 18.22 -27.86 30.05
N THR A 594 18.48 -28.26 31.32
CA THR A 594 17.88 -27.58 32.47
C THR A 594 18.28 -26.10 32.50
N GLU A 595 19.58 -25.79 32.40
CA GLU A 595 20.07 -24.41 32.45
C GLU A 595 19.57 -23.57 31.27
N ALA A 596 19.66 -24.08 30.05
CA ALA A 596 19.23 -23.39 28.86
C ALA A 596 17.70 -23.20 28.82
N SER A 597 16.94 -24.18 29.33
CA SER A 597 15.47 -24.05 29.44
C SER A 597 15.06 -22.98 30.46
N LEU A 598 15.71 -22.97 31.61
CA LEU A 598 15.46 -21.94 32.64
C LEU A 598 15.80 -20.55 32.12
N VAL A 599 16.86 -20.40 31.34
CA VAL A 599 17.23 -19.15 30.71
C VAL A 599 16.16 -18.70 29.72
N LEU A 600 15.78 -19.57 28.77
CA LEU A 600 14.90 -19.21 27.68
C LEU A 600 13.45 -19.05 28.12
N PHE A 601 12.96 -20.00 28.92
CA PHE A 601 11.54 -20.11 29.23
C PHE A 601 11.20 -19.70 30.68
N GLY A 602 12.18 -19.62 31.60
CA GLY A 602 11.93 -19.46 33.03
C GLY A 602 11.42 -20.74 33.70
N THR A 603 11.33 -21.83 32.96
CA THR A 603 10.93 -23.17 33.44
C THR A 603 11.76 -24.23 32.77
N ASP A 604 12.01 -25.35 33.44
CA ASP A 604 12.65 -26.50 32.78
C ASP A 604 11.64 -27.23 31.89
N VAL A 605 11.65 -26.91 30.60
CA VAL A 605 10.76 -27.52 29.58
C VAL A 605 11.13 -28.97 29.30
N THR A 606 12.29 -29.45 29.76
CA THR A 606 12.76 -30.82 29.59
C THR A 606 12.39 -31.72 30.77
N ALA A 607 11.90 -31.12 31.86
CA ALA A 607 11.50 -31.86 33.04
C ALA A 607 10.33 -32.83 32.71
N GLY A 608 10.59 -34.13 32.86
CA GLY A 608 9.63 -35.17 32.55
C GLY A 608 9.61 -35.68 31.08
N ASN A 609 10.41 -35.06 30.19
CA ASN A 609 10.51 -35.47 28.78
C ASN A 609 11.96 -35.45 28.27
N ALA A 610 12.92 -35.70 29.17
CA ALA A 610 14.33 -35.59 28.87
C ALA A 610 14.82 -36.49 27.72
N GLU A 611 14.20 -37.66 27.54
CA GLU A 611 14.57 -38.61 26.48
C GLU A 611 14.36 -38.03 25.07
N ALA A 612 13.38 -37.16 24.89
CA ALA A 612 13.11 -36.49 23.59
C ALA A 612 14.19 -35.48 23.18
N TYR A 613 14.91 -34.94 24.14
CA TYR A 613 15.95 -33.92 23.90
C TYR A 613 17.36 -34.47 23.85
N LEU A 614 17.64 -35.64 24.48
CA LEU A 614 18.96 -36.25 24.53
C LEU A 614 19.61 -36.48 23.15
N PRO A 615 18.91 -36.90 22.09
CA PRO A 615 19.52 -37.18 20.78
C PRO A 615 20.26 -35.97 20.17
N TYR A 616 19.75 -34.77 20.33
CA TYR A 616 20.38 -33.57 19.79
C TYR A 616 21.72 -33.23 20.44
N PHE A 617 21.77 -33.42 21.75
CA PHE A 617 23.00 -33.25 22.46
C PHE A 617 24.03 -34.34 22.09
N ALA A 618 23.60 -35.55 21.84
CA ALA A 618 24.44 -36.65 21.39
C ALA A 618 25.02 -36.42 19.96
N GLU A 619 24.26 -35.74 19.08
CA GLU A 619 24.70 -35.49 17.68
C GLU A 619 25.63 -34.28 17.52
N GLY A 620 25.41 -33.21 18.27
CA GLY A 620 26.16 -31.96 18.09
C GLY A 620 26.45 -31.21 19.39
N GLY A 621 26.35 -31.87 20.54
CA GLY A 621 26.63 -31.30 21.85
C GLY A 621 25.67 -30.18 22.24
N ALA A 622 26.10 -29.35 23.15
CA ALA A 622 25.32 -28.21 23.66
C ALA A 622 24.86 -27.21 22.58
N VAL A 623 25.65 -27.06 21.51
CA VAL A 623 25.34 -26.12 20.42
C VAL A 623 24.09 -26.56 19.67
N GLN A 624 24.01 -27.85 19.33
CA GLN A 624 22.83 -28.35 18.62
C GLN A 624 21.61 -28.39 19.52
N ALA A 625 21.80 -28.72 20.78
CA ALA A 625 20.75 -28.67 21.77
C ALA A 625 20.18 -27.26 21.99
N TYR A 626 21.03 -26.23 21.98
CA TYR A 626 20.61 -24.85 22.07
C TYR A 626 19.83 -24.42 20.83
N LYS A 627 20.30 -24.77 19.63
CA LYS A 627 19.59 -24.50 18.36
C LYS A 627 18.19 -25.10 18.38
N GLN A 628 18.04 -26.30 18.93
CA GLN A 628 16.75 -26.93 19.10
C GLN A 628 15.84 -26.09 20.03
N LEU A 629 16.31 -25.71 21.22
CA LEU A 629 15.50 -25.03 22.20
C LEU A 629 14.94 -23.70 21.70
N PHE A 630 15.74 -22.87 21.08
CA PHE A 630 15.23 -21.58 20.59
C PHE A 630 14.50 -21.66 19.24
N SER A 631 14.60 -22.80 18.53
CA SER A 631 13.71 -23.06 17.39
C SER A 631 12.35 -23.62 17.78
N LEU A 632 12.13 -23.96 19.05
CA LEU A 632 10.81 -24.37 19.50
C LEU A 632 9.79 -23.25 19.27
N PRO A 633 8.60 -23.56 18.73
CA PRO A 633 7.53 -22.56 18.53
C PRO A 633 7.19 -21.83 19.82
N SER A 634 7.15 -22.54 20.95
CA SER A 634 6.92 -21.93 22.27
C SER A 634 7.95 -20.88 22.64
N CYS A 635 9.20 -21.06 22.27
CA CYS A 635 10.25 -20.06 22.46
C CYS A 635 10.04 -18.86 21.56
N GLN A 636 9.74 -19.11 20.30
CA GLN A 636 9.49 -18.06 19.32
C GLN A 636 8.28 -17.21 19.68
N GLU A 637 7.15 -17.84 20.03
CA GLU A 637 5.94 -17.17 20.50
C GLU A 637 6.18 -16.36 21.77
N GLN A 638 6.91 -16.93 22.74
CA GLN A 638 7.23 -16.23 23.98
C GLN A 638 7.96 -14.90 23.70
N PHE A 639 8.96 -14.92 22.84
CA PHE A 639 9.71 -13.72 22.48
C PHE A 639 8.94 -12.80 21.51
N ALA A 640 8.17 -13.37 20.59
CA ALA A 640 7.26 -12.58 19.75
C ALA A 640 6.21 -11.84 20.60
N GLY A 641 5.65 -12.48 21.61
CA GLY A 641 4.77 -11.84 22.60
C GLY A 641 5.44 -10.69 23.40
N LEU A 642 6.77 -10.66 23.43
CA LEU A 642 7.57 -9.58 24.01
C LEU A 642 8.02 -8.53 22.96
N GLY A 643 7.60 -8.68 21.73
CA GLY A 643 7.90 -7.74 20.63
C GLY A 643 9.30 -7.91 20.00
N VAL A 644 9.94 -9.06 20.18
CA VAL A 644 11.27 -9.36 19.64
C VAL A 644 11.29 -10.72 18.93
N GLU A 645 12.03 -10.81 17.85
CA GLU A 645 12.27 -12.06 17.15
C GLU A 645 13.42 -12.83 17.82
N VAL A 646 13.28 -14.14 17.98
CA VAL A 646 14.29 -14.99 18.62
C VAL A 646 15.64 -14.94 17.87
N GLY A 647 15.60 -14.93 16.54
CA GLY A 647 16.77 -14.94 15.68
C GLY A 647 17.45 -16.31 15.61
N THR A 648 18.67 -16.33 15.05
CA THR A 648 19.51 -17.50 14.92
C THR A 648 20.84 -17.31 15.65
N MET A 649 21.53 -18.39 15.96
CA MET A 649 22.88 -18.33 16.54
C MET A 649 23.85 -17.65 15.58
N ASP A 650 24.85 -16.97 16.17
CA ASP A 650 26.05 -16.53 15.47
C ASP A 650 26.96 -17.76 15.19
N ASP A 651 27.66 -17.75 14.06
CA ASP A 651 28.56 -18.86 13.69
C ASP A 651 29.83 -18.93 14.57
N ARG A 652 30.12 -17.89 15.34
CA ARG A 652 31.29 -17.82 16.24
C ARG A 652 31.02 -18.56 17.54
N ILE A 653 31.80 -19.55 17.86
CA ILE A 653 31.78 -20.27 19.13
C ILE A 653 33.24 -20.49 19.61
N PRO A 654 33.63 -20.00 20.77
CA PRO A 654 32.87 -19.22 21.76
C PRO A 654 32.49 -17.81 21.25
N LEU A 655 31.40 -17.27 21.78
CA LEU A 655 30.97 -15.90 21.49
C LEU A 655 31.35 -15.00 22.65
N ASP A 656 32.26 -14.05 22.43
CA ASP A 656 32.67 -13.09 23.44
C ASP A 656 31.61 -12.01 23.62
N ARG A 657 31.04 -11.95 24.85
CA ARG A 657 30.01 -11.00 25.23
C ARG A 657 30.50 -9.55 25.19
N THR A 658 31.78 -9.32 25.51
CA THR A 658 32.39 -7.98 25.46
C THR A 658 32.46 -7.51 24.03
N ALA A 659 32.92 -8.36 23.12
CA ALA A 659 32.95 -8.06 21.71
C ALA A 659 31.52 -7.88 21.11
N LEU A 660 30.53 -8.61 21.64
CA LEU A 660 29.13 -8.45 21.27
C LEU A 660 28.58 -7.09 21.77
N ALA A 661 28.90 -6.69 23.00
CA ALA A 661 28.53 -5.38 23.52
C ALA A 661 29.16 -4.25 22.70
N GLU A 662 30.44 -4.35 22.34
CA GLU A 662 31.10 -3.39 21.46
C GLU A 662 30.44 -3.33 20.07
N GLN A 663 29.97 -4.45 19.53
CA GLN A 663 29.21 -4.47 18.27
C GLN A 663 27.84 -3.78 18.41
N VAL A 664 27.13 -4.00 19.52
CA VAL A 664 25.89 -3.32 19.84
C VAL A 664 26.12 -1.82 20.00
N GLU A 665 27.19 -1.42 20.71
CA GLU A 665 27.57 -0.02 20.84
C GLU A 665 27.98 0.61 19.51
N ALA A 666 28.75 -0.12 18.68
CA ALA A 666 29.11 0.32 17.34
C ALA A 666 27.88 0.42 16.42
N ALA A 667 26.95 -0.53 16.51
CA ALA A 667 25.68 -0.46 15.79
C ALA A 667 24.81 0.70 16.29
N ARG A 668 24.78 0.95 17.61
CA ARG A 668 24.12 2.12 18.20
C ARG A 668 24.83 3.42 17.84
N ALA A 669 26.18 3.45 17.86
CA ALA A 669 26.96 4.60 17.42
C ALA A 669 26.77 4.85 15.92
N THR A 670 26.67 3.78 15.12
CA THR A 670 26.36 3.86 13.69
C THR A 670 24.90 4.30 13.52
N ARG A 671 23.98 3.84 14.35
CA ARG A 671 22.57 4.25 14.37
C ARG A 671 22.40 5.62 15.03
N ALA A 672 23.17 5.96 16.07
CA ALA A 672 23.26 7.33 16.62
C ALA A 672 23.97 8.26 15.63
N THR A 673 24.93 7.78 14.87
CA THR A 673 25.47 8.48 13.69
C THR A 673 24.44 8.47 12.56
N GLN A 674 23.66 7.40 12.37
CA GLN A 674 22.46 7.35 11.51
C GLN A 674 21.28 8.09 12.13
N SER A 675 21.08 8.20 13.42
CA SER A 675 20.03 9.00 14.07
C SER A 675 20.47 10.45 14.34
N THR A 676 21.77 10.74 14.42
CA THR A 676 22.31 12.10 14.12
C THR A 676 22.28 12.36 12.62
N VAL A 677 22.26 11.30 11.78
CA VAL A 677 21.95 11.32 10.37
C VAL A 677 20.43 11.45 10.19
N ASP A 678 19.59 10.81 10.98
CA ASP A 678 18.12 11.00 11.06
C ASP A 678 17.72 12.26 11.84
N ALA A 679 18.51 12.77 12.74
CA ALA A 679 18.38 14.13 13.29
C ALA A 679 18.91 15.19 12.32
N GLY A 680 19.90 14.88 11.49
CA GLY A 680 20.29 15.63 10.31
C GLY A 680 19.35 15.41 9.11
N ASP A 681 18.58 14.32 9.07
CA ASP A 681 17.41 14.12 8.19
C ASP A 681 16.22 15.01 8.57
N LYS A 682 16.22 15.65 9.72
CA LYS A 682 15.33 16.77 10.06
C LYS A 682 15.82 18.10 9.50
N GLU A 683 17.07 18.21 9.09
CA GLU A 683 17.57 19.39 8.37
C GLU A 683 17.20 19.25 6.89
N THR A 684 16.13 19.92 6.50
CA THR A 684 15.70 20.05 5.12
C THR A 684 16.29 21.30 4.45
N TYR A 685 16.15 21.43 3.15
CA TYR A 685 16.56 22.62 2.38
C TYR A 685 15.74 23.85 2.79
N THR A 686 16.03 24.45 3.93
CA THR A 686 15.41 25.71 4.36
C THR A 686 15.77 26.87 3.42
N PRO A 687 14.97 27.94 3.35
CA PRO A 687 15.30 29.12 2.55
C PRO A 687 16.68 29.69 2.88
N GLY A 688 17.09 29.67 4.16
CA GLY A 688 18.42 30.08 4.60
C GLY A 688 19.53 29.17 4.08
N TYR A 689 19.30 27.85 4.07
CA TYR A 689 20.25 26.89 3.50
C TYR A 689 20.40 27.08 1.99
N ILE A 690 19.29 27.20 1.26
CA ILE A 690 19.25 27.40 -0.20
C ILE A 690 20.07 28.65 -0.60
N LEU A 691 19.90 29.75 0.15
CA LEU A 691 20.62 30.98 -0.12
C LEU A 691 22.13 30.88 0.18
N ARG A 692 22.51 30.10 1.17
CA ARG A 692 23.93 29.87 1.53
C ARG A 692 24.59 28.84 0.61
N HIS A 693 23.84 27.89 0.09
CA HIS A 693 24.34 26.77 -0.72
C HIS A 693 23.65 26.67 -2.09
N PRO A 694 23.63 27.72 -2.92
CA PRO A 694 22.91 27.72 -4.19
C PRO A 694 23.43 26.66 -5.17
N ALA A 695 24.75 26.42 -5.18
CA ALA A 695 25.34 25.40 -6.06
C ALA A 695 24.88 23.97 -5.70
N ALA A 696 24.81 23.63 -4.40
CA ALA A 696 24.33 22.35 -3.93
C ALA A 696 22.86 22.16 -4.31
N THR A 697 22.03 23.19 -4.16
CA THR A 697 20.61 23.18 -4.53
C THR A 697 20.40 22.95 -6.03
N VAL A 698 21.17 23.65 -6.87
CA VAL A 698 21.14 23.45 -8.32
C VAL A 698 21.59 22.03 -8.69
N LEU A 699 22.66 21.55 -8.06
CA LEU A 699 23.17 20.19 -8.31
C LEU A 699 22.16 19.12 -7.92
N LEU A 700 21.47 19.28 -6.77
CA LEU A 700 20.37 18.40 -6.35
C LEU A 700 19.27 18.36 -7.43
N PHE A 701 18.86 19.53 -7.94
CA PHE A 701 17.84 19.59 -8.99
C PHE A 701 18.30 18.88 -10.27
N VAL A 702 19.53 19.14 -10.73
CA VAL A 702 20.08 18.48 -11.91
C VAL A 702 20.16 16.97 -11.72
N ARG A 703 20.66 16.50 -10.58
CA ARG A 703 20.68 15.07 -10.24
C ARG A 703 19.28 14.47 -10.23
N SER A 704 18.30 15.19 -9.68
CA SER A 704 16.91 14.74 -9.66
C SER A 704 16.34 14.55 -11.06
N VAL A 705 16.60 15.50 -11.96
CA VAL A 705 16.14 15.40 -13.35
C VAL A 705 16.85 14.27 -14.08
N VAL A 706 18.14 14.06 -13.83
CA VAL A 706 18.92 12.99 -14.49
C VAL A 706 18.54 11.60 -13.96
N LYS A 707 18.39 11.44 -12.64
CA LYS A 707 18.10 10.13 -12.03
C LYS A 707 16.62 9.76 -12.12
N ASN A 708 15.71 10.73 -11.90
CA ASN A 708 14.28 10.46 -11.77
C ASN A 708 13.46 11.07 -12.93
N GLY A 709 14.10 11.52 -14.02
CA GLY A 709 13.41 12.17 -15.13
C GLY A 709 12.38 11.27 -15.81
N ASP A 710 12.66 9.99 -15.92
CA ASP A 710 11.71 8.98 -16.43
C ASP A 710 10.46 8.88 -15.55
N HIS A 711 10.64 8.84 -14.24
CA HIS A 711 9.56 8.84 -13.26
C HIS A 711 8.68 10.09 -13.39
N TYR A 712 9.29 11.29 -13.53
CA TYR A 712 8.53 12.51 -13.70
C TYR A 712 7.73 12.52 -15.01
N ILE A 713 8.33 12.05 -16.09
CA ILE A 713 7.68 11.93 -17.40
C ILE A 713 6.53 10.93 -17.33
N ARG A 714 6.74 9.75 -16.77
CA ARG A 714 5.71 8.71 -16.65
C ARG A 714 4.55 9.16 -15.77
N THR A 715 4.84 9.70 -14.58
CA THR A 715 3.82 10.12 -13.62
C THR A 715 3.00 11.35 -14.06
N LEU A 716 3.46 12.15 -15.03
CA LEU A 716 2.66 13.22 -15.59
C LEU A 716 1.47 12.69 -16.43
N VAL A 717 1.71 11.73 -17.30
CA VAL A 717 0.68 11.25 -18.24
C VAL A 717 0.00 9.95 -17.79
N GLY A 718 0.53 9.26 -16.78
CA GLY A 718 0.04 7.98 -16.30
C GLY A 718 0.75 6.79 -16.92
N GLY A 719 2.02 6.96 -17.27
CA GLY A 719 2.91 5.85 -17.63
C GLY A 719 3.27 4.97 -16.43
N SER A 720 2.98 5.44 -15.21
CA SER A 720 3.11 4.70 -13.96
C SER A 720 1.86 4.94 -13.13
N LEU A 721 1.14 3.88 -12.80
CA LEU A 721 -0.15 3.87 -12.09
C LEU A 721 -0.08 2.95 -10.87
N SER A 722 -1.14 2.90 -10.07
CA SER A 722 -1.27 1.97 -8.94
C SER A 722 -0.08 2.02 -7.99
N TYR A 723 0.22 3.23 -7.49
CA TYR A 723 1.38 3.47 -6.61
C TYR A 723 2.69 2.91 -7.19
N TYR A 724 2.88 3.14 -8.52
CA TYR A 724 4.04 2.71 -9.33
C TYR A 724 4.13 1.21 -9.62
N THR A 725 3.14 0.41 -9.26
CA THR A 725 3.14 -1.03 -9.51
C THR A 725 2.71 -1.38 -10.94
N VAL A 726 1.91 -0.53 -11.60
CA VAL A 726 1.50 -0.71 -12.99
C VAL A 726 2.28 0.26 -13.86
N GLU A 727 3.29 -0.24 -14.57
CA GLU A 727 4.06 0.53 -15.53
C GLU A 727 3.63 0.26 -16.96
N LEU A 728 3.31 1.33 -17.68
CA LEU A 728 3.03 1.26 -19.13
C LEU A 728 4.32 1.23 -19.91
N ALA A 729 4.35 0.45 -20.99
CA ALA A 729 5.45 0.48 -21.95
C ALA A 729 5.68 1.91 -22.48
N TRP A 730 6.92 2.29 -22.78
CA TRP A 730 7.28 3.62 -23.29
C TRP A 730 6.51 4.03 -24.56
N GLY A 731 6.05 3.06 -25.37
CA GLY A 731 5.20 3.32 -26.52
C GLY A 731 3.90 4.03 -26.15
N TRP A 732 3.24 3.62 -25.06
CA TRP A 732 2.04 4.28 -24.54
C TRP A 732 2.34 5.70 -24.07
N VAL A 733 3.43 5.87 -23.31
CA VAL A 733 3.88 7.17 -22.82
C VAL A 733 4.13 8.14 -23.99
N ALA A 734 4.86 7.70 -25.01
CA ALA A 734 5.13 8.49 -26.21
C ALA A 734 3.85 8.89 -26.94
N VAL A 735 2.90 7.97 -27.11
CA VAL A 735 1.61 8.27 -27.76
C VAL A 735 0.83 9.31 -26.97
N LEU A 736 0.79 9.22 -25.61
CA LEU A 736 0.11 10.21 -24.78
C LEU A 736 0.72 11.61 -24.92
N TYR A 737 2.04 11.71 -24.95
CA TYR A 737 2.72 13.01 -25.19
C TYR A 737 2.47 13.53 -26.61
N LEU A 738 2.43 12.67 -27.60
CA LEU A 738 2.10 13.07 -29.00
C LEU A 738 0.66 13.59 -29.08
N LEU A 739 -0.30 12.95 -28.38
CA LEU A 739 -1.68 13.44 -28.30
C LEU A 739 -1.76 14.81 -27.62
N LEU A 740 -1.02 15.03 -26.52
CA LEU A 740 -0.92 16.33 -25.86
C LEU A 740 -0.32 17.39 -26.78
N ALA A 741 0.79 17.08 -27.43
CA ALA A 741 1.44 17.98 -28.37
C ALA A 741 0.52 18.36 -29.54
N TYR A 742 -0.16 17.36 -30.16
CA TYR A 742 -1.12 17.59 -31.24
C TYR A 742 -2.34 18.40 -30.77
N ALA A 743 -2.84 18.15 -29.54
CA ALA A 743 -3.94 18.90 -28.95
C ALA A 743 -3.61 20.38 -28.78
N ALA A 744 -2.37 20.71 -28.53
CA ALA A 744 -1.91 22.07 -28.29
C ALA A 744 -1.60 22.84 -29.58
N LEU A 745 -1.48 22.19 -30.75
CA LEU A 745 -1.20 22.85 -32.02
C LEU A 745 -2.26 23.91 -32.37
N PRO A 746 -1.88 25.13 -32.74
CA PRO A 746 -2.82 26.17 -33.15
C PRO A 746 -3.50 25.84 -34.50
N VAL A 747 -4.70 26.34 -34.69
CA VAL A 747 -5.40 26.23 -35.97
C VAL A 747 -4.86 27.25 -36.97
N GLN A 748 -4.70 26.84 -38.21
CA GLN A 748 -4.27 27.68 -39.28
C GLN A 748 -5.27 28.86 -39.48
N GLY A 749 -4.76 30.09 -39.60
CA GLY A 749 -5.59 31.28 -39.78
C GLY A 749 -6.43 31.75 -38.58
N ALA A 750 -6.37 31.03 -37.43
CA ALA A 750 -7.10 31.42 -36.24
C ALA A 750 -6.60 32.76 -35.67
N LYS A 751 -7.54 33.68 -35.32
CA LYS A 751 -7.24 34.96 -34.68
C LYS A 751 -6.53 34.71 -33.35
N GLN A 752 -5.49 35.52 -33.11
CA GLN A 752 -4.75 35.48 -31.86
C GLN A 752 -5.56 36.11 -30.73
N LEU A 753 -6.14 35.29 -29.86
CA LEU A 753 -6.92 35.78 -28.72
C LEU A 753 -6.01 36.21 -27.56
N LEU A 754 -4.91 35.50 -27.32
CA LEU A 754 -3.91 35.84 -26.29
C LEU A 754 -2.92 36.90 -26.84
N THR A 755 -2.97 38.10 -26.27
CA THR A 755 -1.94 39.14 -26.54
C THR A 755 -0.58 38.72 -25.97
N GLY A 756 0.53 39.28 -26.51
CA GLY A 756 1.86 38.94 -26.00
C GLY A 756 2.02 39.18 -24.49
N ARG A 757 1.49 40.32 -23.99
CA ARG A 757 1.50 40.65 -22.57
C ARG A 757 0.70 39.67 -21.71
N ALA A 758 -0.52 39.30 -22.15
CA ALA A 758 -1.34 38.34 -21.45
C ALA A 758 -0.72 36.93 -21.43
N ARG A 759 -0.11 36.55 -22.55
CA ARG A 759 0.66 35.29 -22.66
C ARG A 759 1.82 35.27 -21.66
N GLY A 760 2.58 36.40 -21.56
CA GLY A 760 3.65 36.55 -20.58
C GLY A 760 3.16 36.36 -19.14
N TRP A 761 2.02 36.98 -18.78
CA TRP A 761 1.43 36.81 -17.46
C TRP A 761 1.00 35.36 -17.17
N CYS A 762 0.38 34.69 -18.14
CA CYS A 762 -0.02 33.27 -17.98
C CYS A 762 1.21 32.36 -17.84
N CYS A 763 2.27 32.61 -18.66
CA CYS A 763 3.53 31.85 -18.55
C CYS A 763 4.20 32.10 -17.20
N ALA A 764 4.23 33.39 -16.73
CA ALA A 764 4.82 33.72 -15.44
C ALA A 764 4.09 33.06 -14.26
N ALA A 765 2.75 33.06 -14.27
CA ALA A 765 1.95 32.40 -13.24
C ALA A 765 2.18 30.88 -13.24
N ALA A 766 2.20 30.26 -14.42
CA ALA A 766 2.47 28.82 -14.54
C ALA A 766 3.91 28.47 -14.10
N ALA A 767 4.91 29.27 -14.53
CA ALA A 767 6.28 29.08 -14.11
C ALA A 767 6.46 29.24 -12.59
N LEU A 768 5.77 30.22 -12.00
CA LEU A 768 5.79 30.42 -10.56
C LEU A 768 5.14 29.22 -9.82
N CYS A 769 4.06 28.67 -10.33
CA CYS A 769 3.50 27.43 -9.77
C CYS A 769 4.48 26.25 -9.85
N CYS A 770 5.19 26.08 -10.97
CA CYS A 770 6.25 25.08 -11.10
C CYS A 770 7.36 25.29 -10.07
N LEU A 771 7.84 26.53 -9.94
CA LEU A 771 8.89 26.89 -8.98
C LEU A 771 8.45 26.63 -7.54
N LEU A 772 7.21 27.01 -7.17
CA LEU A 772 6.67 26.78 -5.85
C LEU A 772 6.47 25.28 -5.56
N THR A 773 6.12 24.48 -6.57
CA THR A 773 6.03 23.01 -6.44
C THR A 773 7.40 22.41 -6.13
N VAL A 774 8.43 22.81 -6.88
CA VAL A 774 9.81 22.35 -6.65
C VAL A 774 10.31 22.85 -5.29
N ALA A 775 10.05 24.12 -4.95
CA ALA A 775 10.41 24.68 -3.65
C ALA A 775 9.73 23.95 -2.49
N GLY A 776 8.45 23.60 -2.63
CA GLY A 776 7.74 22.79 -1.67
C GLY A 776 8.40 21.43 -1.45
N CYS A 777 8.76 20.73 -2.53
CA CYS A 777 9.50 19.48 -2.44
C CYS A 777 10.90 19.65 -1.82
N LEU A 778 11.59 20.75 -2.12
CA LEU A 778 12.88 21.09 -1.48
C LEU A 778 12.76 21.22 0.03
N LEU A 779 11.74 21.92 0.52
CA LEU A 779 11.51 22.10 1.96
C LEU A 779 11.26 20.78 2.70
N TRP A 780 10.85 19.73 2.00
CA TRP A 780 10.66 18.38 2.53
C TRP A 780 11.84 17.45 2.24
N THR A 781 12.81 17.88 1.43
CA THR A 781 13.97 17.07 1.06
C THR A 781 15.04 17.16 2.13
N PRO A 782 15.43 16.06 2.77
CA PRO A 782 16.58 16.04 3.68
C PRO A 782 17.87 16.44 2.94
N ILE A 783 18.76 17.17 3.61
CA ILE A 783 19.99 17.74 2.98
C ILE A 783 20.89 16.65 2.38
N ARG A 784 20.81 15.42 2.88
CA ARG A 784 21.61 14.29 2.40
C ARG A 784 21.06 13.58 1.18
N TYR A 785 19.82 13.83 0.82
CA TYR A 785 19.22 13.15 -0.33
C TYR A 785 19.93 13.59 -1.60
N GLU A 786 20.21 12.63 -2.45
CA GLU A 786 20.82 12.89 -3.76
C GLU A 786 19.84 13.45 -4.77
N THR A 787 18.54 13.30 -4.53
CA THR A 787 17.46 13.76 -5.39
C THR A 787 16.34 14.40 -4.58
N LEU A 788 15.52 15.21 -5.23
CA LEU A 788 14.34 15.84 -4.64
C LEU A 788 13.37 14.77 -4.14
N TYR A 789 13.02 14.82 -2.86
CA TYR A 789 12.08 13.91 -2.24
C TYR A 789 10.65 14.24 -2.65
N GLY A 790 9.89 13.20 -3.03
CA GLY A 790 8.47 13.29 -3.28
C GLY A 790 8.04 14.06 -4.54
N LEU A 791 8.95 14.55 -5.38
CA LEU A 791 8.59 15.23 -6.63
C LEU A 791 8.01 14.24 -7.64
N GLN A 792 6.83 14.55 -8.18
CA GLN A 792 6.13 13.72 -9.15
C GLN A 792 5.56 14.56 -10.29
N GLY A 793 5.51 14.00 -11.50
CA GLY A 793 4.99 14.68 -12.67
C GLY A 793 3.52 15.09 -12.53
N ARG A 794 2.70 14.31 -11.80
CA ARG A 794 1.27 14.60 -11.54
C ARG A 794 1.02 15.98 -10.92
N TYR A 795 1.98 16.54 -10.19
CA TYR A 795 1.85 17.87 -9.58
C TYR A 795 1.78 19.00 -10.61
N PHE A 796 2.15 18.75 -11.85
CA PHE A 796 2.06 19.72 -12.93
C PHE A 796 0.77 19.61 -13.74
N LEU A 797 -0.07 18.59 -13.52
CA LEU A 797 -1.35 18.41 -14.21
C LEU A 797 -2.31 19.60 -14.06
N PRO A 798 -2.47 20.24 -12.87
CA PRO A 798 -3.38 21.36 -12.73
C PRO A 798 -3.03 22.56 -13.62
N ILE A 799 -1.73 22.77 -13.88
CA ILE A 799 -1.25 23.87 -14.73
C ILE A 799 -1.03 23.46 -16.20
N LEU A 800 -1.08 22.17 -16.49
CA LEU A 800 -0.76 21.62 -17.82
C LEU A 800 -1.58 22.27 -18.95
N PRO A 801 -2.92 22.46 -18.86
CA PRO A 801 -3.66 23.13 -19.92
C PRO A 801 -3.19 24.56 -20.16
N LEU A 802 -2.90 25.31 -19.10
CA LEU A 802 -2.40 26.69 -19.21
C LEU A 802 -1.02 26.74 -19.87
N LEU A 803 -0.09 25.87 -19.48
CA LEU A 803 1.24 25.73 -20.08
C LEU A 803 1.14 25.42 -21.56
N LEU A 804 0.37 24.42 -21.95
CA LEU A 804 0.23 24.02 -23.34
C LEU A 804 -0.38 25.12 -24.22
N LEU A 805 -1.35 25.86 -23.69
CA LEU A 805 -1.99 26.95 -24.42
C LEU A 805 -1.10 28.20 -24.55
N THR A 806 -0.13 28.37 -23.66
CA THR A 806 0.67 29.62 -23.61
C THR A 806 2.11 29.44 -24.09
N CYS A 807 2.72 28.25 -23.90
CA CYS A 807 4.16 28.06 -24.22
C CYS A 807 4.41 27.63 -25.65
N LEU A 808 3.46 26.99 -26.35
CA LEU A 808 3.70 26.47 -27.70
C LEU A 808 3.87 27.58 -28.75
N PRO A 809 4.98 27.57 -29.49
CA PRO A 809 5.23 28.52 -30.54
C PRO A 809 4.36 28.23 -31.77
N ARG A 810 3.68 29.25 -32.28
CA ARG A 810 2.75 29.16 -33.42
C ARG A 810 3.44 28.95 -34.78
N ARG A 811 4.75 29.12 -34.82
CA ARG A 811 5.53 29.03 -36.06
C ARG A 811 5.97 27.62 -36.42
N LEU A 812 5.88 26.65 -35.48
CA LEU A 812 6.40 25.32 -35.68
C LEU A 812 5.44 24.41 -36.48
N ALA A 813 4.17 24.42 -36.14
CA ALA A 813 3.16 23.59 -36.79
C ALA A 813 1.74 24.13 -36.53
N THR A 814 0.81 23.88 -37.44
CA THR A 814 -0.62 24.24 -37.31
C THR A 814 -1.48 23.08 -37.79
N VAL A 815 -2.69 22.99 -37.28
CA VAL A 815 -3.71 22.08 -37.78
C VAL A 815 -4.60 22.83 -38.76
N PRO A 816 -4.98 22.24 -39.90
CA PRO A 816 -5.76 22.93 -40.93
C PRO A 816 -7.21 23.23 -40.49
N ASP A 817 -7.84 22.32 -39.75
CA ASP A 817 -9.21 22.45 -39.27
C ASP A 817 -9.38 22.00 -37.82
N GLU A 818 -10.04 22.83 -37.02
CA GLU A 818 -10.30 22.57 -35.60
C GLU A 818 -11.19 21.36 -35.40
N GLY A 819 -12.25 21.22 -36.21
CA GLY A 819 -13.24 20.17 -36.10
C GLY A 819 -12.62 18.79 -36.39
N ALA A 820 -11.89 18.69 -37.53
CA ALA A 820 -11.22 17.47 -37.91
C ALA A 820 -10.12 17.07 -36.90
N ALA A 821 -9.35 18.02 -36.38
CA ALA A 821 -8.34 17.75 -35.36
C ALA A 821 -8.96 17.26 -34.04
N GLN A 822 -10.08 17.86 -33.61
CA GLN A 822 -10.84 17.47 -32.45
C GLN A 822 -11.41 16.06 -32.61
N ASP A 823 -12.00 15.75 -33.75
CA ASP A 823 -12.57 14.43 -34.06
C ASP A 823 -11.49 13.34 -34.00
N LYS A 824 -10.35 13.56 -34.67
CA LYS A 824 -9.22 12.63 -34.64
C LYS A 824 -8.69 12.37 -33.23
N LEU A 825 -8.48 13.47 -32.46
CA LEU A 825 -7.99 13.35 -31.08
C LEU A 825 -8.98 12.63 -30.17
N THR A 826 -10.27 12.87 -30.30
CA THR A 826 -11.30 12.24 -29.47
C THR A 826 -11.31 10.73 -29.70
N ILE A 827 -11.23 10.30 -30.94
CA ILE A 827 -11.16 8.88 -31.28
C ILE A 827 -9.85 8.30 -30.77
N ALA A 828 -8.73 8.95 -31.04
CA ALA A 828 -7.41 8.45 -30.65
C ALA A 828 -7.28 8.30 -29.13
N ILE A 829 -7.68 9.31 -28.34
CA ILE A 829 -7.57 9.21 -26.89
C ILE A 829 -8.51 8.15 -26.30
N ALA A 830 -9.71 7.95 -26.89
CA ALA A 830 -10.63 6.90 -26.45
C ALA A 830 -10.06 5.49 -26.72
N LEU A 831 -9.43 5.28 -27.88
CA LEU A 831 -8.75 4.03 -28.21
C LEU A 831 -7.55 3.79 -27.30
N VAL A 832 -6.76 4.82 -27.05
CA VAL A 832 -5.61 4.74 -26.13
C VAL A 832 -6.09 4.40 -24.71
N GLN A 833 -7.14 5.03 -24.23
CA GLN A 833 -7.69 4.72 -22.90
C GLN A 833 -8.20 3.29 -22.79
N ALA A 834 -8.87 2.79 -23.82
CA ALA A 834 -9.30 1.40 -23.83
C ALA A 834 -8.10 0.44 -23.74
N GLY A 835 -7.02 0.72 -24.49
CA GLY A 835 -5.79 -0.04 -24.43
C GLY A 835 -5.08 0.04 -23.07
N VAL A 836 -5.01 1.23 -22.48
CA VAL A 836 -4.37 1.45 -21.17
C VAL A 836 -5.12 0.74 -20.03
N VAL A 837 -6.45 0.78 -20.02
CA VAL A 837 -7.27 0.06 -19.04
C VAL A 837 -7.00 -1.44 -19.11
N VAL A 838 -7.02 -2.01 -20.31
CA VAL A 838 -6.74 -3.44 -20.53
C VAL A 838 -5.30 -3.79 -20.12
N ASN A 839 -4.32 -2.96 -20.51
CA ASN A 839 -2.91 -3.17 -20.13
C ASN A 839 -2.72 -3.11 -18.61
N SER A 840 -3.38 -2.17 -17.92
CA SER A 840 -3.33 -2.08 -16.47
C SER A 840 -3.88 -3.33 -15.80
N MET A 841 -4.99 -3.85 -16.32
CA MET A 841 -5.58 -5.09 -15.83
C MET A 841 -4.64 -6.29 -16.04
N LEU A 842 -4.03 -6.40 -17.24
CA LEU A 842 -3.07 -7.47 -17.53
C LEU A 842 -1.83 -7.40 -16.63
N ALA A 843 -1.32 -6.20 -16.36
CA ALA A 843 -0.20 -6.01 -15.44
C ALA A 843 -0.51 -6.47 -14.01
N ILE A 844 -1.76 -6.27 -13.55
CA ILE A 844 -2.21 -6.75 -12.23
C ILE A 844 -2.42 -8.28 -12.24
N ILE A 845 -2.93 -8.85 -13.33
CA ILE A 845 -3.13 -10.30 -13.47
C ILE A 845 -1.80 -11.05 -13.47
N ALA A 846 -0.77 -10.48 -14.08
CA ALA A 846 0.55 -11.12 -14.20
C ALA A 846 1.30 -11.23 -12.85
N ARG A 847 0.91 -10.42 -11.86
CA ARG A 847 1.43 -10.46 -10.49
C ARG A 847 0.58 -11.36 -9.60
#